data_93e28f074bcd5631051500df07867cbc
#
_entry.id   93e28f074bcd5631051500df07867cbc
#
_cell.length_a   1.000
_cell.length_b   1.000
_cell.length_c   1.000
_cell.angle_alpha   90.00
_cell.angle_beta   90.00
_cell.angle_gamma   90.00
#
_symmetry.space_group_name_H-M   'P 1'
#
loop_
_entity.id
_entity.type
_entity.pdbx_description
1 polymer ?
#
loop_
_entity_poly.entity_id
_entity_poly.type
_entity_poly.pdbx_seq_one_letter_code
_entity_poly.pdbx_strand_id
1 'polypeptide(L)'
;MLLNSYHENISFLHVNMMPRRSYYVPFESVNESLKEISRDNQKSFKSLNGTWNFKYFNSLGNINIDNLLNNKNENFDLIKVPSVWQMQGYDNHQYTNVKYPIGFNPPFVPNNNPCGFYIRDFEIDDFSKDKDYHLNFEGVDSCFYIWLNGKFIGYSQISHSISEFDITQEILEGKNTMAVLVLKWCDGTYFEDQDKFRMSGIFRDVYILERAKPRIVDYKIDTDINLENKIGFLNFKVTDKVNNPNITYSLLNPKGEVIQSGLINNDYVTLKIEDVELWNPEEPLLYTLLIKTEDEVIKEKVGMRVISVEDSVLKLNGVNVKLRGVNHHDSHPLNGYVMTEEDLLLDLRLMKQYNFNSIRTAHYPKSPIFYEMCDEYGFLVISEADIETHGVVELYGLGYLENYNMIANDPIYEKVIEDRIEASIIPYKNRPCIFMWSVGNESGFGCNFEKGLIRARELDNTRLLHYEGAFYADKNRENDFSNIDVISRMYPSIDEIKEYFNKGIDKPFILCEYAHAMGNGPGGLKEYDELIQDHKEFAGVYVWEWCDHAIDMGKSKDGKTMYGYGGDFGEISHDGNFCVDGLVYPNRVPHTGLLEYQNINRPIRLIEVDEVNKKVKLKNTMDFKDIGNFLKVKYKLFSDGNVISDKELLIDTLKSKEEKWYSLDLPEIPNTIVTILFEYIVKADFLLYKEGLKLGHDQIVWSNNVKSLKSFESITEVKSCEEVFIVNESAEEINIVNGDFNYIYDRNTALFKLIENKKCRFIEDSMKFKVWRAPTDNDRKIKFQWIEAGFNNLESRVYKTTIENKESSITITSHLSLIPIYREKVLDIVIKWIILPNGLIKSEIDAVKNVNSPFLPRFGVEIKLDKSYENLSYFGLGPYENYQDKHYASYLGRFNSSVSKIHEDYIRPQENGSRSLCKEVEIYNENSSIYVASQDDFSFNVSHFSTEELTNKKHNFELVEDDATYLIIDYKQSGIGSNSCGPELDHKYRLNEKSMKFNFYLKFEER
;
A
#
# COMPACT_ATOMS: atom_id res chain seq x y z
N MET A 1 43.80 -0.80 20.20
CA MET A 1 43.88 -1.11 18.74
C MET A 1 43.18 0.04 18.02
N LEU A 2 43.84 0.67 17.05
CA LEU A 2 43.17 1.62 16.16
C LEU A 2 42.26 0.82 15.28
N LEU A 3 40.97 1.19 15.21
CA LEU A 3 40.03 0.59 14.25
C LEU A 3 40.47 0.95 12.84
N ASN A 4 40.55 -0.02 11.94
CA ASN A 4 40.78 0.27 10.53
C ASN A 4 39.54 0.96 9.98
N SER A 5 39.70 2.09 9.27
CA SER A 5 38.60 2.88 8.72
C SER A 5 38.05 2.24 7.43
N TYR A 6 37.62 0.98 7.52
CA TYR A 6 37.00 0.30 6.37
C TYR A 6 35.67 0.97 5.97
N HIS A 7 34.94 1.50 6.93
CA HIS A 7 33.64 2.18 6.78
C HIS A 7 33.69 3.54 6.05
N GLU A 8 34.87 4.02 5.68
CA GLU A 8 35.12 5.24 4.89
C GLU A 8 36.05 4.95 3.70
N ASN A 9 35.99 3.75 3.16
CA ASN A 9 36.88 3.33 2.07
C ASN A 9 36.22 2.33 1.13
N ILE A 10 35.65 2.84 0.05
CA ILE A 10 34.97 2.06 -1.01
C ILE A 10 35.77 0.92 -1.63
N SER A 11 37.10 0.85 -1.35
CA SER A 11 37.92 -0.29 -1.78
C SER A 11 37.82 -1.51 -0.85
N PHE A 12 37.14 -1.37 0.30
CA PHE A 12 36.96 -2.42 1.30
C PHE A 12 35.48 -2.58 1.65
N LEU A 13 34.68 -3.10 0.73
CA LEU A 13 33.27 -3.38 0.98
C LEU A 13 33.08 -4.45 2.06
N HIS A 14 33.99 -5.45 2.05
CA HIS A 14 34.03 -6.55 3.02
C HIS A 14 35.47 -6.92 3.35
N VAL A 15 35.72 -7.45 4.55
CA VAL A 15 37.00 -8.03 4.97
C VAL A 15 36.75 -9.41 5.57
N ASN A 16 37.38 -10.45 5.02
CA ASN A 16 37.24 -11.86 5.42
C ASN A 16 35.80 -12.43 5.30
N MET A 17 34.90 -11.76 4.64
CA MET A 17 33.60 -12.32 4.32
C MET A 17 33.78 -13.46 3.30
N MET A 18 33.07 -14.58 3.48
CA MET A 18 33.08 -15.67 2.54
C MET A 18 32.40 -15.26 1.22
N PRO A 19 32.76 -15.89 0.09
CA PRO A 19 32.01 -15.71 -1.17
C PRO A 19 30.53 -16.00 -0.98
N ARG A 20 29.67 -15.20 -1.60
CA ARG A 20 28.21 -15.41 -1.56
C ARG A 20 27.82 -16.72 -2.22
N ARG A 21 26.79 -17.37 -1.70
CA ARG A 21 26.26 -18.65 -2.18
C ARG A 21 24.72 -18.66 -2.14
N SER A 22 24.12 -19.65 -2.77
CA SER A 22 22.68 -19.92 -2.59
C SER A 22 22.36 -20.07 -1.11
N TYR A 23 21.28 -19.44 -0.68
CA TYR A 23 20.79 -19.61 0.69
C TYR A 23 20.19 -20.99 0.88
N TYR A 24 20.68 -21.71 1.85
CA TYR A 24 20.09 -22.95 2.37
C TYR A 24 20.70 -23.26 3.75
N VAL A 25 19.92 -23.99 4.58
CA VAL A 25 20.37 -24.58 5.84
C VAL A 25 20.36 -26.09 5.66
N PRO A 26 21.51 -26.80 5.78
CA PRO A 26 21.56 -28.24 5.57
C PRO A 26 20.97 -29.00 6.74
N PHE A 27 20.36 -30.16 6.46
CA PHE A 27 19.93 -31.15 7.43
C PHE A 27 21.02 -32.21 7.59
N GLU A 28 21.07 -32.87 8.78
CA GLU A 28 22.01 -33.97 8.99
C GLU A 28 21.53 -35.31 8.33
N SER A 29 20.22 -35.43 8.04
CA SER A 29 19.68 -36.65 7.45
C SER A 29 18.41 -36.39 6.61
N VAL A 30 18.13 -37.36 5.69
CA VAL A 30 16.89 -37.37 4.92
C VAL A 30 15.65 -37.45 5.85
N ASN A 31 15.71 -38.26 6.92
CA ASN A 31 14.59 -38.38 7.85
C ASN A 31 14.30 -37.05 8.58
N GLU A 32 15.30 -36.25 8.86
CA GLU A 32 15.14 -34.92 9.42
C GLU A 32 14.54 -33.95 8.39
N SER A 33 15.07 -33.96 7.16
CA SER A 33 14.64 -33.06 6.08
C SER A 33 13.17 -33.27 5.64
N LEU A 34 12.61 -34.45 5.86
CA LEU A 34 11.21 -34.77 5.56
C LEU A 34 10.23 -34.35 6.67
N LYS A 35 10.73 -33.94 7.84
CA LYS A 35 9.89 -33.36 8.88
C LYS A 35 9.66 -31.88 8.61
N GLU A 36 8.49 -31.38 8.99
CA GLU A 36 8.21 -29.96 9.03
C GLU A 36 8.77 -29.39 10.33
N ILE A 37 10.06 -29.06 10.34
CA ILE A 37 10.73 -28.41 11.46
C ILE A 37 11.23 -27.04 11.01
N SER A 38 11.09 -26.05 11.89
CA SER A 38 11.69 -24.73 11.63
C SER A 38 13.22 -24.85 11.60
N ARG A 39 13.89 -23.93 10.90
CA ARG A 39 15.35 -23.89 10.80
C ARG A 39 16.04 -23.85 12.19
N ASP A 40 15.43 -23.18 13.18
CA ASP A 40 15.95 -23.08 14.54
C ASP A 40 16.02 -24.42 15.28
N ASN A 41 15.28 -25.41 14.81
CA ASN A 41 15.26 -26.78 15.36
C ASN A 41 16.15 -27.75 14.59
N GLN A 42 16.84 -27.28 13.53
CA GLN A 42 17.80 -28.11 12.78
C GLN A 42 19.12 -28.18 13.54
N LYS A 43 19.74 -29.34 13.58
CA LYS A 43 20.95 -29.57 14.37
C LYS A 43 22.18 -28.81 13.84
N SER A 44 22.22 -28.57 12.53
CA SER A 44 23.28 -27.79 11.88
C SER A 44 23.15 -26.28 12.12
N PHE A 45 22.05 -25.81 12.69
CA PHE A 45 21.73 -24.40 12.90
C PHE A 45 21.76 -24.04 14.38
N LYS A 46 22.63 -23.14 14.77
CA LYS A 46 22.68 -22.63 16.15
C LYS A 46 22.33 -21.14 16.15
N SER A 47 21.11 -20.83 16.57
CA SER A 47 20.67 -19.43 16.73
C SER A 47 21.48 -18.71 17.80
N LEU A 48 21.90 -17.48 17.49
CA LEU A 48 22.50 -16.55 18.43
C LEU A 48 21.56 -15.40 18.78
N ASN A 49 20.33 -15.44 18.30
CA ASN A 49 19.27 -14.48 18.66
C ASN A 49 19.02 -14.46 20.17
N GLY A 50 18.35 -13.42 20.63
CA GLY A 50 17.96 -13.27 22.04
C GLY A 50 18.58 -12.07 22.70
N THR A 51 18.92 -12.17 23.99
CA THR A 51 19.42 -11.02 24.75
C THR A 51 20.95 -10.96 24.70
N TRP A 52 21.48 -9.80 24.30
CA TRP A 52 22.92 -9.51 24.23
C TRP A 52 23.28 -8.41 25.21
N ASN A 53 24.52 -8.36 25.67
CA ASN A 53 25.07 -7.19 26.34
C ASN A 53 25.34 -6.10 25.30
N PHE A 54 25.00 -4.85 25.62
CA PHE A 54 25.02 -3.74 24.68
C PHE A 54 25.53 -2.45 25.34
N LYS A 55 26.28 -1.67 24.57
CA LYS A 55 26.68 -0.33 24.96
C LYS A 55 26.62 0.62 23.78
N TYR A 56 25.79 1.65 23.91
CA TYR A 56 25.63 2.71 22.91
C TYR A 56 26.66 3.82 23.12
N PHE A 57 27.15 4.37 22.01
CA PHE A 57 28.04 5.51 21.98
C PHE A 57 27.56 6.52 20.95
N ASN A 58 27.51 7.81 21.32
CA ASN A 58 27.13 8.90 20.42
C ASN A 58 28.17 9.18 19.32
N SER A 59 29.39 8.65 19.45
CA SER A 59 30.45 8.85 18.48
C SER A 59 31.49 7.72 18.57
N LEU A 60 31.96 7.26 17.44
CA LEU A 60 33.05 6.28 17.32
C LEU A 60 34.33 6.74 18.04
N GLY A 61 34.61 8.05 18.06
CA GLY A 61 35.77 8.62 18.77
C GLY A 61 35.78 8.39 20.29
N ASN A 62 34.63 8.00 20.86
CA ASN A 62 34.50 7.74 22.31
C ASN A 62 34.79 6.28 22.68
N ILE A 63 35.15 5.43 21.71
CA ILE A 63 35.34 4.00 21.92
C ILE A 63 36.82 3.62 22.13
N ASN A 64 37.07 2.82 23.16
CA ASN A 64 38.31 2.05 23.28
C ASN A 64 37.97 0.55 23.15
N ILE A 65 38.16 0.00 21.96
CA ILE A 65 37.83 -1.39 21.64
C ILE A 65 38.59 -2.39 22.51
N ASP A 66 39.90 -2.18 22.72
CA ASP A 66 40.72 -3.08 23.57
C ASP A 66 40.18 -3.13 25.02
N ASN A 67 39.73 -2.01 25.51
CA ASN A 67 39.14 -1.96 26.85
C ASN A 67 37.80 -2.72 26.91
N LEU A 68 36.96 -2.56 25.89
CA LEU A 68 35.65 -3.23 25.82
C LEU A 68 35.79 -4.74 25.62
N LEU A 69 36.74 -5.20 24.83
CA LEU A 69 37.03 -6.63 24.61
C LEU A 69 37.62 -7.31 25.87
N ASN A 70 38.38 -6.60 26.67
CA ASN A 70 39.15 -7.17 27.78
C ASN A 70 38.48 -6.94 29.16
N ASN A 71 37.59 -5.93 29.30
CA ASN A 71 37.05 -5.51 30.59
C ASN A 71 35.57 -5.87 30.71
N LYS A 72 35.28 -7.10 31.17
CA LYS A 72 33.91 -7.60 31.46
C LYS A 72 33.20 -6.87 32.61
N ASN A 73 33.88 -5.94 33.30
CA ASN A 73 33.33 -5.19 34.44
C ASN A 73 32.72 -3.84 34.03
N GLU A 74 32.66 -3.50 32.72
CA GLU A 74 31.94 -2.31 32.31
C GLU A 74 30.43 -2.52 32.42
N ASN A 75 29.70 -1.44 32.73
CA ASN A 75 28.24 -1.49 32.73
C ASN A 75 27.73 -1.58 31.29
N PHE A 76 27.25 -2.76 30.93
CA PHE A 76 26.50 -2.99 29.70
C PHE A 76 24.99 -3.03 30.01
N ASP A 77 24.21 -2.47 29.13
CA ASP A 77 22.77 -2.69 29.08
C ASP A 77 22.46 -4.04 28.43
N LEU A 78 21.20 -4.43 28.44
CA LEU A 78 20.73 -5.60 27.72
C LEU A 78 19.88 -5.16 26.53
N ILE A 79 20.17 -5.70 25.35
CA ILE A 79 19.39 -5.45 24.14
C ILE A 79 18.92 -6.77 23.52
N LYS A 80 17.74 -6.76 22.92
CA LYS A 80 17.24 -7.89 22.13
C LYS A 80 17.92 -7.88 20.74
N VAL A 81 18.27 -9.05 20.22
CA VAL A 81 18.70 -9.28 18.83
C VAL A 81 17.81 -10.39 18.26
N PRO A 82 17.16 -10.20 17.10
CA PRO A 82 17.16 -8.99 16.27
C PRO A 82 16.45 -7.79 16.91
N SER A 83 17.00 -6.59 16.72
CA SER A 83 16.34 -5.31 16.97
C SER A 83 17.08 -4.16 16.33
N VAL A 84 16.41 -3.02 16.15
CA VAL A 84 17.02 -1.73 15.87
C VAL A 84 17.09 -0.94 17.16
N TRP A 85 18.21 -0.25 17.42
CA TRP A 85 18.43 0.37 18.72
C TRP A 85 17.52 1.57 18.99
N GLN A 86 17.00 2.26 17.93
CA GLN A 86 16.04 3.36 18.09
C GLN A 86 14.74 2.89 18.74
N MET A 87 14.29 1.65 18.43
CA MET A 87 13.12 1.05 19.08
C MET A 87 13.40 0.52 20.47
N GLN A 88 14.68 0.51 20.92
CA GLN A 88 15.10 0.10 22.25
C GLN A 88 15.47 1.30 23.16
N GLY A 89 15.20 2.54 22.68
CA GLY A 89 15.41 3.77 23.44
C GLY A 89 16.82 4.38 23.32
N TYR A 90 17.59 3.98 22.29
CA TYR A 90 18.87 4.58 21.98
C TYR A 90 18.77 5.36 20.66
N ASP A 91 19.49 6.50 20.56
CA ASP A 91 19.42 7.39 19.39
C ASP A 91 18.01 7.95 19.14
N ASN A 92 17.83 8.76 18.10
CA ASN A 92 16.56 9.31 17.69
C ASN A 92 16.09 8.69 16.37
N HIS A 93 14.78 8.57 16.19
CA HIS A 93 14.20 8.27 14.90
C HIS A 93 14.45 9.43 13.93
N GLN A 94 14.66 9.13 12.67
CA GLN A 94 14.80 10.10 11.60
C GLN A 94 14.11 9.52 10.35
N TYR A 95 13.25 10.32 9.72
CA TYR A 95 12.63 9.97 8.45
C TYR A 95 12.99 11.00 7.40
N THR A 96 13.60 10.55 6.31
CA THR A 96 13.80 11.33 5.08
C THR A 96 13.40 10.51 3.87
N ASN A 97 12.83 11.19 2.86
CA ASN A 97 12.56 10.61 1.55
C ASN A 97 13.76 10.85 0.61
N VAL A 98 13.85 12.02 -0.03
CA VAL A 98 14.87 12.32 -1.04
C VAL A 98 16.20 12.77 -0.44
N LYS A 99 16.18 13.37 0.74
CA LYS A 99 17.38 14.00 1.34
C LYS A 99 18.26 12.98 2.05
N TYR A 100 19.56 12.97 1.73
CA TYR A 100 20.49 12.22 2.56
C TYR A 100 20.38 12.62 4.04
N PRO A 101 20.41 11.65 4.97
CA PRO A 101 20.38 11.95 6.41
C PRO A 101 21.70 12.56 6.91
N ILE A 102 22.75 12.57 6.09
CA ILE A 102 24.09 13.09 6.36
C ILE A 102 24.56 14.01 5.23
N GLY A 103 25.62 14.79 5.49
CA GLY A 103 26.25 15.61 4.44
C GLY A 103 26.87 14.76 3.34
N PHE A 104 26.65 15.15 2.10
CA PHE A 104 27.19 14.42 0.94
C PHE A 104 28.68 14.68 0.76
N ASN A 105 29.51 13.73 1.11
CA ASN A 105 30.99 13.78 0.99
C ASN A 105 31.61 12.38 0.89
N PRO A 106 31.13 11.49 0.00
CA PRO A 106 31.62 10.11 -0.08
C PRO A 106 33.12 10.05 -0.37
N PRO A 107 33.89 9.11 0.23
CA PRO A 107 33.40 8.03 1.10
C PRO A 107 33.30 8.40 2.59
N PHE A 108 33.53 9.65 2.98
CA PHE A 108 33.60 10.08 4.37
C PHE A 108 32.21 10.27 4.97
N VAL A 109 32.06 9.86 6.23
CA VAL A 109 30.84 10.06 7.02
C VAL A 109 31.09 11.04 8.18
N PRO A 110 30.06 11.57 8.85
CA PRO A 110 30.26 12.50 9.97
C PRO A 110 31.16 11.90 11.06
N ASN A 111 32.11 12.69 11.57
CA ASN A 111 32.94 12.30 12.72
C ASN A 111 32.09 11.90 13.93
N ASN A 112 30.92 12.49 14.07
CA ASN A 112 29.95 12.20 15.11
C ASN A 112 29.05 11.03 14.69
N ASN A 113 29.67 9.86 14.48
CA ASN A 113 29.01 8.65 13.99
C ASN A 113 28.56 7.78 15.16
N PRO A 114 27.24 7.68 15.43
CA PRO A 114 26.73 6.84 16.50
C PRO A 114 27.05 5.36 16.25
N CYS A 115 27.26 4.60 17.34
CA CYS A 115 27.57 3.19 17.21
C CYS A 115 27.16 2.38 18.43
N GLY A 116 26.87 1.10 18.18
CA GLY A 116 26.48 0.12 19.18
C GLY A 116 27.53 -1.00 19.31
N PHE A 117 28.00 -1.25 20.50
CA PHE A 117 28.90 -2.37 20.79
C PHE A 117 28.14 -3.48 21.51
N TYR A 118 28.08 -4.64 20.88
CA TYR A 118 27.34 -5.82 21.30
C TYR A 118 28.29 -6.91 21.80
N ILE A 119 27.94 -7.65 22.87
CA ILE A 119 28.66 -8.83 23.32
C ILE A 119 27.66 -9.97 23.55
N ARG A 120 28.01 -11.16 23.04
CA ARG A 120 27.29 -12.41 23.26
C ARG A 120 28.21 -13.51 23.70
N ASP A 121 27.97 -14.08 24.87
CA ASP A 121 28.56 -15.37 25.29
C ASP A 121 27.65 -16.49 24.77
N PHE A 122 28.24 -17.54 24.22
CA PHE A 122 27.55 -18.74 23.79
C PHE A 122 28.45 -19.98 23.98
N GLU A 123 27.86 -21.17 23.97
CA GLU A 123 28.56 -22.43 24.15
C GLU A 123 28.44 -23.32 22.95
N ILE A 124 29.50 -24.04 22.59
CA ILE A 124 29.51 -25.12 21.60
C ILE A 124 29.74 -26.43 22.34
N ASP A 125 28.66 -27.21 22.50
CA ASP A 125 28.67 -28.44 23.33
C ASP A 125 29.20 -29.64 22.52
N ASP A 126 28.87 -29.73 21.23
CA ASP A 126 29.23 -30.84 20.32
C ASP A 126 30.31 -30.41 19.31
N PHE A 127 31.41 -29.83 19.85
CA PHE A 127 32.50 -29.35 18.97
C PHE A 127 33.15 -30.49 18.21
N SER A 128 33.29 -30.35 16.88
CA SER A 128 33.99 -31.32 16.02
C SER A 128 35.04 -30.63 15.16
N LYS A 129 36.27 -31.18 15.16
CA LYS A 129 37.34 -30.73 14.26
C LYS A 129 37.10 -31.11 12.79
N ASP A 130 36.20 -32.05 12.54
CA ASP A 130 35.81 -32.49 11.21
C ASP A 130 34.73 -31.64 10.56
N LYS A 131 34.18 -30.68 11.32
CA LYS A 131 33.19 -29.68 10.83
C LYS A 131 33.85 -28.30 10.62
N ASP A 132 33.27 -27.51 9.76
CA ASP A 132 33.49 -26.07 9.67
C ASP A 132 32.35 -25.33 10.36
N TYR A 133 32.63 -24.13 10.89
CA TYR A 133 31.69 -23.29 11.61
C TYR A 133 31.60 -21.93 10.90
N HIS A 134 30.41 -21.62 10.38
CA HIS A 134 30.16 -20.40 9.63
C HIS A 134 29.22 -19.48 10.39
N LEU A 135 29.71 -18.30 10.75
CA LEU A 135 28.91 -17.26 11.40
C LEU A 135 28.15 -16.45 10.35
N ASN A 136 26.86 -16.32 10.50
CA ASN A 136 25.97 -15.63 9.58
C ASN A 136 25.25 -14.46 10.25
N PHE A 137 25.17 -13.33 9.53
CA PHE A 137 24.30 -12.20 9.81
C PHE A 137 23.40 -11.99 8.61
N GLU A 138 22.08 -12.03 8.76
CA GLU A 138 21.13 -11.83 7.65
C GLU A 138 20.82 -10.36 7.34
N GLY A 139 21.12 -9.45 8.29
CA GLY A 139 20.97 -8.02 8.10
C GLY A 139 21.47 -7.19 9.28
N VAL A 140 22.33 -6.21 8.98
CA VAL A 140 22.89 -5.27 9.95
C VAL A 140 23.00 -3.89 9.32
N ASP A 141 22.35 -2.89 9.88
CA ASP A 141 22.37 -1.51 9.37
C ASP A 141 23.29 -0.62 10.23
N SER A 142 24.32 0.06 9.61
CA SER A 142 24.66 0.05 8.20
C SER A 142 25.90 -0.78 7.88
N CYS A 143 26.87 -0.89 8.83
CA CYS A 143 28.06 -1.73 8.68
C CYS A 143 28.52 -2.23 10.05
N PHE A 144 29.37 -3.27 10.04
CA PHE A 144 29.78 -3.85 11.33
C PHE A 144 31.16 -4.52 11.27
N TYR A 145 31.80 -4.57 12.45
CA TYR A 145 33.07 -5.23 12.73
C TYR A 145 32.82 -6.35 13.72
N ILE A 146 33.51 -7.50 13.56
CA ILE A 146 33.30 -8.72 14.36
C ILE A 146 34.60 -9.14 15.02
N TRP A 147 34.54 -9.55 16.27
CA TRP A 147 35.58 -10.24 17.01
C TRP A 147 34.98 -11.51 17.65
N LEU A 148 35.76 -12.61 17.59
CA LEU A 148 35.46 -13.85 18.31
C LEU A 148 36.66 -14.18 19.23
N ASN A 149 36.39 -14.40 20.52
CA ASN A 149 37.37 -14.69 21.52
C ASN A 149 38.56 -13.67 21.55
N GLY A 150 38.22 -12.37 21.29
CA GLY A 150 39.15 -11.27 21.25
C GLY A 150 39.94 -11.11 19.93
N LYS A 151 39.77 -12.01 18.97
CA LYS A 151 40.41 -11.92 17.64
C LYS A 151 39.47 -11.29 16.62
N PHE A 152 40.01 -10.39 15.79
CA PHE A 152 39.25 -9.79 14.68
C PHE A 152 38.93 -10.86 13.63
N ILE A 153 37.64 -10.97 13.31
CA ILE A 153 37.11 -11.91 12.32
C ILE A 153 36.93 -11.21 10.98
N GLY A 154 36.21 -10.09 10.94
CA GLY A 154 35.90 -9.44 9.67
C GLY A 154 35.09 -8.14 9.80
N TYR A 155 34.83 -7.57 8.63
CA TYR A 155 33.99 -6.38 8.42
C TYR A 155 33.04 -6.63 7.26
N SER A 156 31.84 -6.10 7.34
CA SER A 156 30.88 -6.11 6.23
C SER A 156 29.96 -4.89 6.27
N GLN A 157 29.39 -4.56 5.11
CA GLN A 157 28.37 -3.56 4.90
C GLN A 157 27.30 -4.12 3.95
N ILE A 158 26.34 -3.32 3.51
CA ILE A 158 25.05 -3.63 2.84
C ILE A 158 24.05 -4.14 3.88
N SER A 159 23.16 -3.24 4.27
CA SER A 159 22.24 -3.45 5.40
C SER A 159 21.36 -4.68 5.26
N HIS A 160 20.84 -4.95 4.06
CA HIS A 160 19.86 -6.03 3.82
C HIS A 160 20.50 -7.25 3.12
N SER A 161 21.77 -7.52 3.38
CA SER A 161 22.51 -8.64 2.78
C SER A 161 22.97 -9.63 3.82
N ILE A 162 23.01 -10.92 3.41
CA ILE A 162 23.62 -11.99 4.21
C ILE A 162 25.14 -11.85 4.16
N SER A 163 25.77 -11.81 5.35
CA SER A 163 27.20 -11.81 5.52
C SER A 163 27.63 -13.07 6.27
N GLU A 164 28.41 -13.93 5.60
CA GLU A 164 28.90 -15.21 6.15
C GLU A 164 30.41 -15.14 6.40
N PHE A 165 30.87 -15.64 7.55
CA PHE A 165 32.29 -15.63 7.94
C PHE A 165 32.69 -17.02 8.43
N ASP A 166 33.85 -17.53 7.94
CA ASP A 166 34.45 -18.75 8.47
C ASP A 166 35.11 -18.46 9.81
N ILE A 167 34.60 -19.05 10.88
CA ILE A 167 35.09 -18.93 12.25
C ILE A 167 35.74 -20.22 12.77
N THR A 168 35.93 -21.21 11.90
CA THR A 168 36.40 -22.57 12.27
C THR A 168 37.69 -22.58 13.07
N GLN A 169 38.62 -21.65 12.76
CA GLN A 169 39.93 -21.58 13.43
C GLN A 169 39.87 -20.86 14.79
N GLU A 170 38.82 -20.04 15.02
CA GLU A 170 38.77 -19.18 16.18
C GLU A 170 37.69 -19.60 17.21
N ILE A 171 36.80 -20.52 16.81
CA ILE A 171 35.76 -21.07 17.67
C ILE A 171 36.39 -22.15 18.60
N LEU A 172 35.92 -22.19 19.85
CA LEU A 172 36.41 -23.12 20.87
C LEU A 172 35.31 -24.07 21.32
N GLU A 173 35.70 -25.27 21.75
CA GLU A 173 34.81 -26.15 22.51
C GLU A 173 34.36 -25.47 23.81
N GLY A 174 33.10 -25.56 24.14
CA GLY A 174 32.51 -24.90 25.32
C GLY A 174 32.29 -23.41 25.08
N LYS A 175 32.74 -22.59 25.99
CA LYS A 175 32.41 -21.16 26.04
C LYS A 175 33.17 -20.33 25.01
N ASN A 176 32.41 -19.53 24.25
CA ASN A 176 32.92 -18.52 23.31
C ASN A 176 32.31 -17.16 23.63
N THR A 177 33.03 -16.10 23.27
CA THR A 177 32.55 -14.72 23.39
C THR A 177 32.68 -14.02 22.05
N MET A 178 31.57 -13.57 21.48
CA MET A 178 31.52 -12.75 20.27
C MET A 178 31.30 -11.29 20.65
N ALA A 179 31.97 -10.38 19.96
CA ALA A 179 31.74 -8.95 20.03
C ALA A 179 31.46 -8.40 18.63
N VAL A 180 30.51 -7.49 18.51
CA VAL A 180 30.14 -6.82 17.26
C VAL A 180 30.05 -5.33 17.50
N LEU A 181 30.72 -4.54 16.66
CA LEU A 181 30.59 -3.08 16.63
C LEU A 181 29.81 -2.71 15.38
N VAL A 182 28.60 -2.16 15.56
CA VAL A 182 27.75 -1.63 14.48
C VAL A 182 27.88 -0.12 14.44
N LEU A 183 28.08 0.44 13.25
CA LEU A 183 28.11 1.88 13.00
C LEU A 183 26.82 2.33 12.31
N LYS A 184 26.31 3.52 12.67
CA LYS A 184 25.11 4.11 12.04
C LYS A 184 25.37 4.51 10.60
N TRP A 185 26.57 5.04 10.31
CA TRP A 185 26.93 5.55 9.00
C TRP A 185 28.21 4.90 8.48
N CYS A 186 28.24 4.61 7.19
CA CYS A 186 29.42 4.19 6.44
C CYS A 186 29.33 4.71 5.00
N ASP A 187 30.37 4.49 4.20
CA ASP A 187 30.37 4.85 2.78
C ASP A 187 29.22 4.17 1.99
N GLY A 188 28.75 3.01 2.46
CA GLY A 188 27.56 2.33 1.96
C GLY A 188 26.26 3.13 2.15
N THR A 189 26.17 4.01 3.13
CA THR A 189 24.99 4.85 3.40
C THR A 189 24.59 5.73 2.20
N TYR A 190 25.56 6.13 1.38
CA TYR A 190 25.29 6.91 0.16
C TYR A 190 24.57 6.11 -0.95
N PHE A 191 24.46 4.80 -0.80
CA PHE A 191 23.79 3.88 -1.71
C PHE A 191 22.52 3.27 -1.10
N GLU A 192 22.16 3.67 0.13
CA GLU A 192 21.01 3.17 0.87
C GLU A 192 20.11 4.35 1.31
N ASP A 193 19.77 5.20 0.33
CA ASP A 193 18.96 6.41 0.56
C ASP A 193 17.47 6.20 0.32
N GLN A 194 16.97 5.02 0.67
CA GLN A 194 15.57 4.66 0.47
C GLN A 194 14.61 5.53 1.29
N ASP A 195 13.39 5.72 0.77
CA ASP A 195 12.28 6.42 1.43
C ASP A 195 11.76 5.63 2.63
N LYS A 196 12.45 5.74 3.76
CA LYS A 196 12.11 5.04 5.01
C LYS A 196 12.73 5.71 6.23
N PHE A 197 12.30 5.31 7.44
CA PHE A 197 13.02 5.67 8.66
C PHE A 197 14.47 5.21 8.61
N ARG A 198 15.37 6.00 9.20
CA ARG A 198 16.80 5.64 9.38
C ARG A 198 16.97 4.98 10.74
N MET A 199 17.18 3.68 10.74
CA MET A 199 17.34 2.87 11.94
C MET A 199 18.65 2.08 11.84
N SER A 200 19.14 1.57 12.95
CA SER A 200 20.43 0.90 12.99
C SER A 200 20.43 -0.24 13.99
N GLY A 201 21.27 -1.24 13.75
CA GLY A 201 21.44 -2.38 14.64
C GLY A 201 21.47 -3.71 13.89
N ILE A 202 21.48 -4.79 14.63
CA ILE A 202 21.38 -6.17 14.12
C ILE A 202 19.89 -6.48 14.02
N PHE A 203 19.28 -6.29 12.85
CA PHE A 203 17.82 -6.32 12.70
C PHE A 203 17.26 -7.60 12.07
N ARG A 204 18.13 -8.49 11.58
CA ARG A 204 17.79 -9.85 11.14
C ARG A 204 18.59 -10.88 11.92
N ASP A 205 18.36 -12.14 11.64
CA ASP A 205 18.90 -13.26 12.42
C ASP A 205 20.42 -13.36 12.40
N VAL A 206 20.95 -13.80 13.53
CA VAL A 206 22.37 -14.17 13.71
C VAL A 206 22.46 -15.64 14.14
N TYR A 207 23.26 -16.41 13.42
CA TYR A 207 23.40 -17.82 13.72
C TYR A 207 24.75 -18.39 13.26
N ILE A 208 25.10 -19.57 13.78
CA ILE A 208 26.23 -20.39 13.31
C ILE A 208 25.67 -21.59 12.56
N LEU A 209 26.20 -21.84 11.37
CA LEU A 209 26.02 -23.11 10.66
C LEU A 209 27.20 -24.03 10.93
N GLU A 210 26.88 -25.26 11.38
CA GLU A 210 27.85 -26.35 11.44
C GLU A 210 27.80 -27.10 10.11
N ARG A 211 28.93 -27.12 9.42
CA ARG A 211 29.04 -27.64 8.06
C ARG A 211 29.93 -28.88 8.03
N ALA A 212 29.45 -29.94 7.42
CA ALA A 212 30.22 -31.16 7.22
C ALA A 212 31.36 -31.00 6.17
N LYS A 213 32.31 -31.96 6.16
CA LYS A 213 33.35 -32.15 5.14
C LYS A 213 33.34 -33.59 4.71
N PRO A 214 33.06 -33.95 3.45
CA PRO A 214 32.85 -33.10 2.25
C PRO A 214 31.41 -32.53 2.12
N ARG A 215 31.28 -31.43 1.35
CA ARG A 215 29.96 -30.74 1.19
C ARG A 215 29.84 -29.99 -0.14
N ILE A 216 28.60 -29.67 -0.50
CA ILE A 216 28.30 -28.65 -1.51
C ILE A 216 28.37 -27.27 -0.86
N VAL A 217 28.98 -26.30 -1.54
CA VAL A 217 29.03 -24.90 -1.11
C VAL A 217 27.96 -24.10 -1.85
N ASP A 218 27.92 -24.17 -3.17
CA ASP A 218 26.95 -23.46 -4.01
C ASP A 218 26.44 -24.31 -5.16
N TYR A 219 25.21 -24.02 -5.58
CA TYR A 219 24.55 -24.72 -6.69
C TYR A 219 23.52 -23.81 -7.38
N LYS A 220 23.14 -24.21 -8.60
CA LYS A 220 22.07 -23.55 -9.37
C LYS A 220 21.03 -24.59 -9.81
N ILE A 221 19.74 -24.17 -9.75
CA ILE A 221 18.59 -24.90 -10.25
C ILE A 221 17.95 -24.08 -11.35
N ASP A 222 17.85 -24.64 -12.56
CA ASP A 222 17.13 -24.07 -13.68
C ASP A 222 16.01 -25.02 -14.10
N THR A 223 14.86 -24.48 -14.49
CA THR A 223 13.72 -25.27 -15.01
C THR A 223 13.42 -24.88 -16.45
N ASP A 224 13.10 -25.87 -17.26
CA ASP A 224 12.62 -25.70 -18.63
C ASP A 224 11.42 -26.60 -18.87
N ILE A 225 10.48 -26.18 -19.71
CA ILE A 225 9.20 -26.89 -19.87
C ILE A 225 8.76 -26.87 -21.32
N ASN A 226 8.55 -28.09 -21.85
CA ASN A 226 7.81 -28.28 -23.09
C ASN A 226 6.31 -28.27 -22.77
N LEU A 227 5.66 -27.13 -22.95
CA LEU A 227 4.25 -26.95 -22.61
C LEU A 227 3.30 -27.80 -23.46
N GLU A 228 3.65 -28.07 -24.73
CA GLU A 228 2.80 -28.89 -25.62
C GLU A 228 2.67 -30.34 -25.13
N ASN A 229 3.79 -30.92 -24.71
CA ASN A 229 3.88 -32.31 -24.29
C ASN A 229 3.82 -32.50 -22.77
N LYS A 230 3.71 -31.42 -22.00
CA LYS A 230 3.76 -31.40 -20.52
C LYS A 230 4.99 -32.08 -19.95
N ILE A 231 6.14 -31.84 -20.56
CA ILE A 231 7.42 -32.40 -20.12
C ILE A 231 8.23 -31.27 -19.45
N GLY A 232 8.62 -31.48 -18.21
CA GLY A 232 9.53 -30.61 -17.47
C GLY A 232 10.96 -31.15 -17.48
N PHE A 233 11.90 -30.21 -17.44
CA PHE A 233 13.32 -30.51 -17.25
C PHE A 233 13.80 -29.69 -16.05
N LEU A 234 14.28 -30.37 -15.02
CA LEU A 234 14.94 -29.74 -13.87
C LEU A 234 16.44 -29.97 -14.01
N ASN A 235 17.19 -28.88 -14.17
CA ASN A 235 18.63 -28.89 -14.28
C ASN A 235 19.24 -28.48 -12.94
N PHE A 236 20.03 -29.37 -12.33
CA PHE A 236 20.77 -29.10 -11.10
C PHE A 236 22.25 -29.10 -11.42
N LYS A 237 22.97 -28.04 -10.99
CA LYS A 237 24.40 -27.87 -11.20
C LYS A 237 25.07 -27.42 -9.91
N VAL A 238 26.07 -28.20 -9.45
CA VAL A 238 26.98 -27.76 -8.39
C VAL A 238 27.95 -26.75 -8.97
N THR A 239 28.06 -25.58 -8.36
CA THR A 239 28.94 -24.47 -8.80
C THR A 239 30.16 -24.34 -7.91
N ASP A 240 30.07 -24.77 -6.63
CA ASP A 240 31.18 -24.83 -5.70
C ASP A 240 31.04 -25.97 -4.67
N LYS A 241 32.14 -26.56 -4.24
CA LYS A 241 32.17 -27.68 -3.30
C LYS A 241 33.51 -27.83 -2.56
N VAL A 242 33.44 -28.48 -1.39
CA VAL A 242 34.62 -28.84 -0.57
C VAL A 242 34.83 -30.36 -0.58
N ASN A 243 36.07 -30.84 -0.79
CA ASN A 243 36.49 -32.23 -0.68
C ASN A 243 35.72 -33.23 -1.56
N ASN A 244 35.20 -32.79 -2.72
CA ASN A 244 34.54 -33.63 -3.74
C ASN A 244 33.55 -34.66 -3.15
N PRO A 245 32.39 -34.24 -2.61
CA PRO A 245 31.40 -35.12 -2.04
C PRO A 245 30.80 -36.10 -3.08
N ASN A 246 30.40 -37.30 -2.65
CA ASN A 246 29.50 -38.14 -3.43
C ASN A 246 28.08 -37.61 -3.34
N ILE A 247 27.52 -37.19 -4.45
CA ILE A 247 26.24 -36.50 -4.46
C ILE A 247 25.16 -37.42 -5.01
N THR A 248 24.11 -37.62 -4.24
CA THR A 248 22.89 -38.30 -4.67
C THR A 248 21.69 -37.33 -4.60
N TYR A 249 20.66 -37.61 -5.38
CA TYR A 249 19.44 -36.84 -5.36
C TYR A 249 18.19 -37.74 -5.19
N SER A 250 17.14 -37.17 -4.65
CA SER A 250 15.77 -37.70 -4.69
C SER A 250 14.81 -36.54 -5.01
N LEU A 251 14.00 -36.74 -6.07
CA LEU A 251 12.96 -35.78 -6.46
C LEU A 251 11.60 -36.30 -6.03
N LEU A 252 10.86 -35.50 -5.28
CA LEU A 252 9.50 -35.79 -4.84
C LEU A 252 8.53 -34.85 -5.58
N ASN A 253 7.37 -35.42 -5.97
CA ASN A 253 6.28 -34.65 -6.57
C ASN A 253 5.59 -33.77 -5.49
N PRO A 254 4.65 -32.86 -5.87
CA PRO A 254 3.93 -32.00 -4.92
C PRO A 254 3.12 -32.77 -3.85
N LYS A 255 2.85 -34.09 -4.07
CA LYS A 255 2.18 -34.95 -3.08
C LYS A 255 3.16 -35.61 -2.09
N GLY A 256 4.46 -35.38 -2.25
CA GLY A 256 5.51 -35.96 -1.41
C GLY A 256 5.94 -37.37 -1.81
N GLU A 257 5.58 -37.85 -3.00
CA GLU A 257 5.97 -39.15 -3.51
C GLU A 257 7.29 -39.04 -4.28
N VAL A 258 8.26 -39.96 -4.00
CA VAL A 258 9.54 -40.02 -4.74
C VAL A 258 9.26 -40.49 -6.17
N ILE A 259 9.54 -39.63 -7.15
CA ILE A 259 9.34 -39.91 -8.56
C ILE A 259 10.65 -40.29 -9.28
N GLN A 260 11.79 -39.83 -8.79
CA GLN A 260 13.10 -40.09 -9.36
C GLN A 260 14.20 -40.02 -8.30
N SER A 261 15.24 -40.85 -8.40
CA SER A 261 16.44 -40.78 -7.57
C SER A 261 17.65 -41.30 -8.31
N GLY A 262 18.86 -40.88 -7.92
CA GLY A 262 20.09 -41.30 -8.57
C GLY A 262 21.36 -40.64 -8.04
N LEU A 263 22.46 -40.89 -8.77
CA LEU A 263 23.74 -40.26 -8.53
C LEU A 263 23.92 -39.01 -9.42
N ILE A 264 24.57 -37.97 -8.90
CA ILE A 264 24.98 -36.82 -9.68
C ILE A 264 26.44 -37.02 -10.09
N ASN A 265 26.67 -37.19 -11.39
CA ASN A 265 27.98 -37.32 -11.96
C ASN A 265 28.43 -36.02 -12.62
N ASN A 266 29.71 -35.66 -12.49
CA ASN A 266 30.30 -34.46 -13.08
C ASN A 266 29.60 -33.16 -12.65
N ASP A 267 29.07 -33.09 -11.39
CA ASP A 267 28.46 -31.93 -10.78
C ASP A 267 27.17 -31.41 -11.48
N TYR A 268 26.54 -32.23 -12.34
CA TYR A 268 25.38 -31.85 -13.13
C TYR A 268 24.42 -32.99 -13.33
N VAL A 269 23.12 -32.73 -13.29
CA VAL A 269 22.07 -33.66 -13.67
C VAL A 269 20.88 -32.91 -14.27
N THR A 270 20.29 -33.51 -15.34
CA THR A 270 18.99 -33.09 -15.89
C THR A 270 17.96 -34.15 -15.55
N LEU A 271 16.90 -33.76 -14.84
CA LEU A 271 15.78 -34.63 -14.48
C LEU A 271 14.61 -34.33 -15.39
N LYS A 272 14.18 -35.34 -16.17
CA LYS A 272 12.99 -35.27 -17.04
C LYS A 272 11.78 -35.67 -16.23
N ILE A 273 10.72 -34.84 -16.24
CA ILE A 273 9.47 -35.04 -15.52
C ILE A 273 8.34 -35.11 -16.56
N GLU A 274 7.70 -36.28 -16.68
CA GLU A 274 6.50 -36.43 -17.50
C GLU A 274 5.26 -35.90 -16.75
N ASP A 275 4.26 -35.40 -17.48
CA ASP A 275 3.04 -34.81 -16.93
C ASP A 275 3.32 -33.80 -15.80
N VAL A 276 4.26 -32.89 -16.05
CA VAL A 276 4.76 -31.93 -15.05
C VAL A 276 3.64 -31.03 -14.50
N GLU A 277 3.56 -30.94 -13.19
CA GLU A 277 2.67 -30.01 -12.49
C GLU A 277 3.39 -28.64 -12.35
N LEU A 278 2.73 -27.56 -12.84
CA LEU A 278 3.34 -26.25 -12.96
C LEU A 278 3.06 -25.38 -11.73
N TRP A 279 4.09 -24.67 -11.30
CA TRP A 279 3.95 -23.59 -10.31
C TRP A 279 3.37 -22.32 -10.94
N ASN A 280 2.40 -21.72 -10.29
CA ASN A 280 1.87 -20.41 -10.64
C ASN A 280 1.27 -19.71 -9.39
N PRO A 281 1.00 -18.39 -9.42
CA PRO A 281 0.51 -17.66 -8.24
C PRO A 281 -0.84 -18.12 -7.68
N GLU A 282 -1.64 -18.81 -8.48
CA GLU A 282 -2.99 -19.27 -8.12
C GLU A 282 -3.00 -20.73 -7.66
N GLU A 283 -2.01 -21.53 -8.10
CA GLU A 283 -1.77 -22.93 -7.73
C GLU A 283 -0.26 -23.18 -7.60
N PRO A 284 0.36 -22.80 -6.46
CA PRO A 284 1.81 -22.84 -6.29
C PRO A 284 2.31 -24.25 -5.95
N LEU A 285 2.25 -25.15 -6.92
CA LEU A 285 2.67 -26.55 -6.76
C LEU A 285 4.19 -26.65 -6.75
N LEU A 286 4.76 -27.18 -5.66
CA LEU A 286 6.18 -27.28 -5.45
C LEU A 286 6.65 -28.74 -5.39
N TYR A 287 7.63 -29.08 -6.20
CA TYR A 287 8.42 -30.29 -6.05
C TYR A 287 9.41 -30.13 -4.91
N THR A 288 9.88 -31.24 -4.33
CA THR A 288 10.95 -31.24 -3.34
C THR A 288 12.14 -31.98 -3.89
N LEU A 289 13.26 -31.27 -4.05
CA LEU A 289 14.54 -31.86 -4.44
C LEU A 289 15.40 -32.03 -3.17
N LEU A 290 15.72 -33.29 -2.83
CA LEU A 290 16.66 -33.61 -1.78
C LEU A 290 18.01 -33.95 -2.43
N ILE A 291 19.06 -33.24 -2.01
CA ILE A 291 20.43 -33.43 -2.49
C ILE A 291 21.24 -33.86 -1.30
N LYS A 292 21.82 -35.05 -1.36
CA LYS A 292 22.53 -35.68 -0.25
C LYS A 292 24.00 -35.87 -0.59
N THR A 293 24.85 -35.42 0.35
CA THR A 293 26.26 -35.83 0.44
C THR A 293 26.43 -36.92 1.50
N GLU A 294 27.64 -37.17 1.99
CA GLU A 294 27.90 -38.13 3.05
C GLU A 294 27.16 -37.75 4.35
N ASP A 295 27.25 -36.49 4.78
CA ASP A 295 26.86 -36.04 6.09
C ASP A 295 25.89 -34.82 6.06
N GLU A 296 25.51 -34.34 4.88
CA GLU A 296 24.55 -33.22 4.73
C GLU A 296 23.45 -33.57 3.72
N VAL A 297 22.25 -33.02 3.98
CA VAL A 297 21.10 -33.05 3.05
C VAL A 297 20.60 -31.65 2.82
N ILE A 298 20.58 -31.22 1.58
CA ILE A 298 19.96 -29.96 1.13
C ILE A 298 18.54 -30.30 0.67
N LYS A 299 17.56 -29.55 1.16
CA LYS A 299 16.14 -29.66 0.76
C LYS A 299 15.74 -28.38 0.05
N GLU A 300 15.45 -28.50 -1.26
CA GLU A 300 14.99 -27.38 -2.06
C GLU A 300 13.55 -27.58 -2.53
N LYS A 301 12.76 -26.52 -2.43
CA LYS A 301 11.43 -26.42 -3.03
C LYS A 301 11.56 -25.86 -4.45
N VAL A 302 11.14 -26.64 -5.43
CA VAL A 302 11.28 -26.30 -6.85
C VAL A 302 9.91 -26.08 -7.48
N GLY A 303 9.65 -24.88 -7.95
CA GLY A 303 8.49 -24.55 -8.77
C GLY A 303 8.80 -24.73 -10.25
N MET A 304 8.19 -25.73 -10.87
CA MET A 304 8.34 -25.96 -12.32
C MET A 304 7.57 -24.87 -13.08
N ARG A 305 8.29 -23.93 -13.69
CA ARG A 305 7.72 -22.80 -14.42
C ARG A 305 8.65 -22.29 -15.53
N VAL A 306 8.05 -21.60 -16.50
CA VAL A 306 8.79 -20.88 -17.54
C VAL A 306 8.26 -19.45 -17.65
N ILE A 307 9.19 -18.48 -17.71
CA ILE A 307 8.90 -17.06 -17.95
C ILE A 307 9.38 -16.77 -19.37
N SER A 308 8.54 -16.11 -20.16
CA SER A 308 8.91 -15.68 -21.51
C SER A 308 8.32 -14.30 -21.83
N VAL A 309 8.95 -13.63 -22.79
CA VAL A 309 8.43 -12.43 -23.43
C VAL A 309 8.22 -12.75 -24.91
N GLU A 310 7.00 -12.68 -25.38
CA GLU A 310 6.64 -12.95 -26.77
C GLU A 310 5.78 -11.78 -27.28
N ASP A 311 6.16 -11.16 -28.39
CA ASP A 311 5.47 -10.01 -28.96
C ASP A 311 5.22 -8.89 -27.93
N SER A 312 6.23 -8.56 -27.11
CA SER A 312 6.18 -7.60 -26.01
C SER A 312 5.21 -7.96 -24.86
N VAL A 313 4.74 -9.20 -24.80
CA VAL A 313 3.82 -9.68 -23.76
C VAL A 313 4.55 -10.56 -22.76
N LEU A 314 4.42 -10.25 -21.48
CA LEU A 314 4.91 -11.10 -20.39
C LEU A 314 4.04 -12.36 -20.27
N LYS A 315 4.67 -13.54 -20.32
CA LYS A 315 4.00 -14.81 -20.13
C LYS A 315 4.63 -15.63 -19.00
N LEU A 316 3.78 -16.28 -18.23
CA LEU A 316 4.14 -17.33 -17.28
C LEU A 316 3.50 -18.61 -17.75
N ASN A 317 4.28 -19.67 -17.95
CA ASN A 317 3.78 -20.95 -18.45
C ASN A 317 2.97 -20.82 -19.76
N GLY A 318 3.36 -19.90 -20.63
CA GLY A 318 2.66 -19.62 -21.90
C GLY A 318 1.40 -18.77 -21.77
N VAL A 319 0.96 -18.43 -20.55
CA VAL A 319 -0.22 -17.60 -20.27
C VAL A 319 0.18 -16.15 -20.10
N ASN A 320 -0.54 -15.22 -20.78
CA ASN A 320 -0.40 -13.79 -20.56
C ASN A 320 -0.89 -13.45 -19.14
N VAL A 321 0.01 -13.11 -18.24
CA VAL A 321 -0.29 -12.75 -16.86
C VAL A 321 -0.38 -11.24 -16.66
N LYS A 322 -1.28 -10.82 -15.76
CA LYS A 322 -1.39 -9.43 -15.31
C LYS A 322 -0.94 -9.32 -13.86
N LEU A 323 0.10 -8.49 -13.65
CA LEU A 323 0.66 -8.25 -12.33
C LEU A 323 -0.22 -7.25 -11.57
N ARG A 324 -0.82 -7.71 -10.50
CA ARG A 324 -1.56 -6.92 -9.52
C ARG A 324 -0.67 -6.79 -8.30
N GLY A 325 0.22 -5.81 -8.35
CA GLY A 325 1.36 -5.71 -7.45
C GLY A 325 1.23 -4.64 -6.39
N VAL A 326 2.08 -4.77 -5.37
CA VAL A 326 2.30 -3.78 -4.33
C VAL A 326 3.80 -3.69 -3.99
N ASN A 327 4.27 -2.49 -3.68
CA ASN A 327 5.58 -2.27 -3.12
C ASN A 327 5.54 -2.59 -1.62
N HIS A 328 6.57 -3.25 -1.10
CA HIS A 328 6.60 -3.70 0.29
C HIS A 328 7.92 -3.36 0.95
N HIS A 329 7.88 -2.45 1.93
CA HIS A 329 8.95 -2.23 2.90
C HIS A 329 8.80 -3.13 4.12
N ASP A 330 9.93 -3.46 4.80
CA ASP A 330 9.91 -4.04 6.14
C ASP A 330 9.61 -2.92 7.15
N SER A 331 8.41 -2.90 7.73
CA SER A 331 7.98 -1.88 8.69
C SER A 331 7.02 -2.43 9.73
N HIS A 332 7.34 -2.21 11.01
CA HIS A 332 6.48 -2.57 12.14
C HIS A 332 6.49 -1.44 13.18
N PRO A 333 5.32 -0.97 13.69
CA PRO A 333 5.23 0.22 14.53
C PRO A 333 5.95 0.10 15.88
N LEU A 334 6.20 -1.13 16.37
CA LEU A 334 6.87 -1.40 17.64
C LEU A 334 8.30 -1.96 17.46
N ASN A 335 8.62 -2.51 16.29
CA ASN A 335 9.89 -3.23 16.08
C ASN A 335 10.77 -2.56 14.99
N GLY A 336 10.30 -1.49 14.33
CA GLY A 336 11.02 -0.87 13.22
C GLY A 336 11.14 -1.80 12.01
N TYR A 337 12.36 -2.13 11.58
CA TYR A 337 12.62 -3.01 10.43
C TYR A 337 12.47 -4.51 10.74
N VAL A 338 12.33 -4.86 12.00
CA VAL A 338 12.29 -6.27 12.39
C VAL A 338 10.91 -6.83 12.13
N MET A 339 10.83 -7.73 11.14
CA MET A 339 9.62 -8.47 10.79
C MET A 339 9.75 -9.90 11.25
N THR A 340 8.81 -10.36 12.06
CA THR A 340 8.72 -11.77 12.45
C THR A 340 8.06 -12.60 11.34
N GLU A 341 8.14 -13.92 11.45
CA GLU A 341 7.42 -14.83 10.54
C GLU A 341 5.90 -14.58 10.57
N GLU A 342 5.34 -14.31 11.75
CA GLU A 342 3.91 -13.99 11.89
C GLU A 342 3.55 -12.66 11.22
N ASP A 343 4.41 -11.63 11.30
CA ASP A 343 4.18 -10.34 10.65
C ASP A 343 4.18 -10.49 9.12
N LEU A 344 5.17 -11.20 8.58
CA LEU A 344 5.26 -11.49 7.15
C LEU A 344 4.06 -12.31 6.67
N LEU A 345 3.65 -13.33 7.42
CA LEU A 345 2.48 -14.16 7.09
C LEU A 345 1.19 -13.33 7.12
N LEU A 346 1.06 -12.38 8.06
CA LEU A 346 -0.09 -11.46 8.11
C LEU A 346 -0.15 -10.61 6.86
N ASP A 347 0.97 -9.99 6.47
CA ASP A 347 1.06 -9.15 5.27
C ASP A 347 0.71 -9.95 4.01
N LEU A 348 1.32 -11.12 3.80
CA LEU A 348 1.04 -11.99 2.65
C LEU A 348 -0.43 -12.46 2.64
N ARG A 349 -0.99 -12.77 3.80
CA ARG A 349 -2.40 -13.17 3.92
C ARG A 349 -3.33 -12.04 3.48
N LEU A 350 -3.12 -10.84 3.99
CA LEU A 350 -3.91 -9.68 3.59
C LEU A 350 -3.74 -9.38 2.11
N MET A 351 -2.51 -9.34 1.58
CA MET A 351 -2.27 -9.13 0.15
C MET A 351 -3.07 -10.13 -0.70
N LYS A 352 -3.04 -11.42 -0.34
CA LYS A 352 -3.81 -12.46 -1.06
C LYS A 352 -5.31 -12.22 -1.00
N GLN A 353 -5.83 -11.89 0.19
CA GLN A 353 -7.26 -11.62 0.42
C GLN A 353 -7.76 -10.37 -0.30
N TYR A 354 -6.85 -9.42 -0.58
CA TYR A 354 -7.14 -8.20 -1.34
C TYR A 354 -6.73 -8.27 -2.82
N ASN A 355 -6.59 -9.51 -3.36
CA ASN A 355 -6.40 -9.81 -4.80
C ASN A 355 -5.04 -9.41 -5.38
N PHE A 356 -4.00 -9.24 -4.57
CA PHE A 356 -2.64 -9.13 -5.07
C PHE A 356 -2.09 -10.49 -5.51
N ASN A 357 -1.27 -10.50 -6.55
CA ASN A 357 -0.54 -11.68 -7.02
C ASN A 357 0.97 -11.43 -7.16
N SER A 358 1.43 -10.21 -6.95
CA SER A 358 2.83 -9.83 -7.11
C SER A 358 3.30 -8.83 -6.05
N ILE A 359 4.59 -8.88 -5.71
CA ILE A 359 5.23 -8.01 -4.74
C ILE A 359 6.55 -7.50 -5.33
N ARG A 360 6.82 -6.18 -5.25
CA ARG A 360 8.16 -5.64 -5.44
C ARG A 360 8.78 -5.40 -4.07
N THR A 361 9.98 -5.95 -3.86
CA THR A 361 10.70 -5.80 -2.59
C THR A 361 11.39 -4.44 -2.54
N ALA A 362 10.61 -3.41 -2.32
CA ALA A 362 11.08 -2.02 -2.24
C ALA A 362 11.92 -1.82 -0.95
N HIS A 363 13.17 -1.34 -1.01
CA HIS A 363 14.03 -1.27 -2.18
C HIS A 363 15.31 -2.06 -1.86
N TYR A 364 15.16 -3.33 -1.45
CA TYR A 364 16.22 -4.21 -0.97
C TYR A 364 15.77 -5.67 -0.90
N PRO A 365 16.70 -6.64 -0.85
CA PRO A 365 16.37 -8.05 -0.65
C PRO A 365 15.72 -8.29 0.71
N LYS A 366 14.66 -9.08 0.73
CA LYS A 366 13.99 -9.51 1.96
C LYS A 366 14.76 -10.62 2.68
N SER A 367 14.30 -10.98 3.89
CA SER A 367 14.81 -12.15 4.60
C SER A 367 14.53 -13.43 3.81
N PRO A 368 15.34 -14.50 3.97
CA PRO A 368 15.12 -15.75 3.25
C PRO A 368 13.71 -16.33 3.41
N ILE A 369 13.16 -16.26 4.63
CA ILE A 369 11.82 -16.80 4.94
C ILE A 369 10.71 -16.10 4.13
N PHE A 370 10.86 -14.83 3.80
CA PHE A 370 9.90 -14.11 2.96
C PHE A 370 9.76 -14.76 1.57
N TYR A 371 10.88 -15.09 0.92
CA TYR A 371 10.85 -15.75 -0.39
C TYR A 371 10.31 -17.16 -0.30
N GLU A 372 10.63 -17.91 0.75
CA GLU A 372 10.09 -19.24 1.00
C GLU A 372 8.55 -19.21 1.13
N MET A 373 8.03 -18.23 1.87
CA MET A 373 6.59 -18.01 1.96
C MET A 373 5.97 -17.59 0.62
N CYS A 374 6.64 -16.75 -0.17
CA CYS A 374 6.18 -16.36 -1.50
C CYS A 374 6.14 -17.56 -2.46
N ASP A 375 7.11 -18.48 -2.37
CA ASP A 375 7.11 -19.74 -3.11
C ASP A 375 5.89 -20.60 -2.76
N GLU A 376 5.58 -20.74 -1.48
CA GLU A 376 4.50 -21.59 -0.96
C GLU A 376 3.10 -21.01 -1.16
N TYR A 377 2.95 -19.70 -0.98
CA TYR A 377 1.65 -19.03 -1.07
C TYR A 377 1.36 -18.44 -2.46
N GLY A 378 2.30 -18.53 -3.38
CA GLY A 378 2.11 -18.17 -4.78
C GLY A 378 2.09 -16.66 -5.03
N PHE A 379 3.22 -15.98 -4.83
CA PHE A 379 3.44 -14.60 -5.25
C PHE A 379 4.53 -14.53 -6.31
N LEU A 380 4.33 -13.71 -7.34
CA LEU A 380 5.39 -13.29 -8.24
C LEU A 380 6.18 -12.14 -7.59
N VAL A 381 7.50 -12.29 -7.50
CA VAL A 381 8.35 -11.32 -6.81
C VAL A 381 9.30 -10.63 -7.78
N ILE A 382 9.31 -9.29 -7.79
CA ILE A 382 10.42 -8.48 -8.28
C ILE A 382 11.37 -8.29 -7.09
N SER A 383 12.52 -8.97 -7.12
CA SER A 383 13.53 -8.81 -6.06
C SER A 383 14.51 -7.71 -6.44
N GLU A 384 14.68 -6.73 -5.56
CA GLU A 384 15.44 -5.52 -5.85
C GLU A 384 16.77 -5.48 -5.08
N ALA A 385 17.81 -4.97 -5.72
CA ALA A 385 19.11 -4.76 -5.11
C ALA A 385 19.05 -3.54 -4.16
N ASP A 386 19.81 -3.60 -3.07
CA ASP A 386 19.90 -2.56 -2.03
C ASP A 386 20.69 -1.35 -2.55
N ILE A 387 20.12 -0.63 -3.53
CA ILE A 387 20.74 0.53 -4.19
C ILE A 387 19.69 1.63 -4.35
N GLU A 388 19.93 2.74 -3.68
CA GLU A 388 19.24 4.01 -3.92
C GLU A 388 20.19 5.19 -3.65
N THR A 389 20.25 6.14 -4.59
CA THR A 389 21.11 7.32 -4.50
C THR A 389 20.34 8.61 -4.81
N HIS A 390 19.04 8.64 -4.45
CA HIS A 390 18.11 9.70 -4.86
C HIS A 390 18.55 11.09 -4.37
N GLY A 391 19.10 11.20 -3.17
CA GLY A 391 19.52 12.46 -2.58
C GLY A 391 20.51 13.30 -3.37
N VAL A 392 21.18 12.74 -4.38
CA VAL A 392 22.05 13.53 -5.25
C VAL A 392 21.31 14.60 -6.05
N VAL A 393 19.99 14.51 -6.24
CA VAL A 393 19.20 15.52 -6.94
C VAL A 393 19.07 16.84 -6.16
N GLU A 394 19.25 16.79 -4.85
CA GLU A 394 19.19 17.95 -3.94
C GLU A 394 20.52 18.73 -3.93
N LEU A 395 21.57 18.23 -4.56
CA LEU A 395 22.88 18.88 -4.56
C LEU A 395 22.90 20.10 -5.49
N TYR A 396 23.65 21.14 -5.08
CA TYR A 396 23.89 22.30 -5.94
C TYR A 396 24.89 21.95 -7.05
N GLY A 397 24.75 22.56 -8.20
CA GLY A 397 25.81 22.58 -9.21
C GLY A 397 25.36 22.27 -10.61
N LEU A 398 25.22 21.00 -10.98
CA LEU A 398 25.10 20.66 -12.40
C LEU A 398 23.68 20.86 -12.94
N GLY A 399 22.71 20.30 -12.33
CA GLY A 399 21.33 20.28 -12.77
C GLY A 399 20.69 18.94 -12.40
N TYR A 400 19.38 18.85 -12.47
CA TYR A 400 18.67 17.66 -11.98
C TYR A 400 19.17 16.35 -12.58
N LEU A 401 19.21 16.24 -13.90
CA LEU A 401 19.60 14.99 -14.58
C LEU A 401 21.08 14.68 -14.46
N GLU A 402 21.93 15.71 -14.53
CA GLU A 402 23.38 15.54 -14.34
C GLU A 402 23.71 15.10 -12.92
N ASN A 403 23.08 15.73 -11.91
CA ASN A 403 23.20 15.29 -10.52
C ASN A 403 22.69 13.86 -10.35
N TYR A 404 21.50 13.55 -10.86
CA TYR A 404 20.86 12.25 -10.73
C TYR A 404 21.71 11.11 -11.30
N ASN A 405 22.43 11.36 -12.38
CA ASN A 405 23.30 10.37 -13.03
C ASN A 405 24.76 10.38 -12.52
N MET A 406 25.13 11.23 -11.54
CA MET A 406 26.55 11.42 -11.19
C MET A 406 27.20 10.16 -10.61
N ILE A 407 26.53 9.46 -9.69
CA ILE A 407 27.03 8.20 -9.12
C ILE A 407 26.97 7.08 -10.17
N ALA A 408 25.90 7.02 -10.94
CA ALA A 408 25.72 6.02 -12.00
C ALA A 408 26.80 6.10 -13.09
N ASN A 409 27.38 7.28 -13.33
CA ASN A 409 28.40 7.51 -14.36
C ASN A 409 29.84 7.61 -13.85
N ASP A 410 30.09 7.63 -12.54
CA ASP A 410 31.46 7.66 -12.01
C ASP A 410 31.99 6.22 -11.79
N PRO A 411 33.01 5.78 -12.60
CA PRO A 411 33.53 4.41 -12.54
C PRO A 411 34.09 3.99 -11.18
N ILE A 412 34.35 4.94 -10.28
CA ILE A 412 34.84 4.64 -8.93
C ILE A 412 33.83 3.79 -8.13
N TYR A 413 32.55 3.89 -8.44
CA TYR A 413 31.45 3.19 -7.76
C TYR A 413 31.02 1.88 -8.45
N GLU A 414 31.66 1.48 -9.55
CA GLU A 414 31.33 0.27 -10.31
C GLU A 414 31.22 -0.96 -9.40
N LYS A 415 32.27 -1.21 -8.58
CA LYS A 415 32.33 -2.38 -7.69
C LYS A 415 31.28 -2.33 -6.58
N VAL A 416 30.93 -1.14 -6.11
CA VAL A 416 29.88 -0.97 -5.08
C VAL A 416 28.53 -1.40 -5.62
N ILE A 417 28.20 -0.98 -6.85
CA ILE A 417 26.95 -1.32 -7.52
C ILE A 417 26.92 -2.81 -7.89
N GLU A 418 28.00 -3.33 -8.45
CA GLU A 418 28.11 -4.75 -8.81
C GLU A 418 27.94 -5.66 -7.58
N ASP A 419 28.62 -5.37 -6.46
CA ASP A 419 28.55 -6.14 -5.22
C ASP A 419 27.12 -6.19 -4.64
N ARG A 420 26.37 -5.08 -4.68
CA ARG A 420 24.97 -5.02 -4.21
C ARG A 420 24.02 -5.84 -5.11
N ILE A 421 24.27 -5.86 -6.41
CA ILE A 421 23.53 -6.72 -7.35
C ILE A 421 23.82 -8.19 -7.07
N GLU A 422 25.08 -8.57 -6.84
CA GLU A 422 25.46 -9.93 -6.45
C GLU A 422 24.80 -10.35 -5.13
N ALA A 423 24.74 -9.44 -4.16
CA ALA A 423 24.10 -9.67 -2.87
C ALA A 423 22.59 -9.94 -2.99
N SER A 424 21.93 -9.37 -3.98
CA SER A 424 20.51 -9.59 -4.28
C SER A 424 20.26 -10.90 -5.03
N ILE A 425 21.11 -11.28 -5.99
CA ILE A 425 20.85 -12.39 -6.91
C ILE A 425 21.36 -13.73 -6.36
N ILE A 426 22.61 -13.78 -5.91
CA ILE A 426 23.29 -15.06 -5.61
C ILE A 426 22.55 -15.86 -4.52
N PRO A 427 22.12 -15.27 -3.38
CA PRO A 427 21.46 -16.04 -2.33
C PRO A 427 20.10 -16.60 -2.78
N TYR A 428 19.39 -15.93 -3.68
CA TYR A 428 18.00 -16.20 -3.99
C TYR A 428 17.77 -16.73 -5.41
N LYS A 429 18.82 -16.98 -6.19
CA LYS A 429 18.75 -17.44 -7.60
C LYS A 429 17.93 -18.70 -7.83
N ASN A 430 17.68 -19.52 -6.79
CA ASN A 430 16.91 -20.77 -6.89
C ASN A 430 15.44 -20.60 -6.49
N ARG A 431 14.99 -19.43 -6.04
CA ARG A 431 13.60 -19.19 -5.59
C ARG A 431 12.61 -19.11 -6.76
N PRO A 432 11.59 -19.97 -6.82
CA PRO A 432 10.62 -19.94 -7.93
C PRO A 432 9.73 -18.71 -7.97
N CYS A 433 9.44 -18.06 -6.83
CA CYS A 433 8.63 -16.84 -6.78
C CYS A 433 9.27 -15.65 -7.50
N ILE A 434 10.60 -15.58 -7.52
CA ILE A 434 11.31 -14.47 -8.17
C ILE A 434 11.24 -14.66 -9.69
N PHE A 435 10.55 -13.75 -10.37
CA PHE A 435 10.42 -13.80 -11.82
C PHE A 435 11.22 -12.69 -12.53
N MET A 436 11.66 -11.69 -11.75
CA MET A 436 12.37 -10.52 -12.26
C MET A 436 13.36 -10.01 -11.20
N TRP A 437 14.56 -9.69 -11.63
CA TRP A 437 15.57 -8.99 -10.83
C TRP A 437 15.53 -7.50 -11.16
N SER A 438 15.50 -6.67 -10.14
CA SER A 438 15.64 -5.22 -10.26
C SER A 438 17.01 -4.80 -9.70
N VAL A 439 17.77 -4.04 -10.48
CA VAL A 439 19.14 -3.70 -10.11
C VAL A 439 19.27 -2.44 -9.26
N GLY A 440 18.17 -1.92 -8.76
CA GLY A 440 18.09 -0.78 -7.83
C GLY A 440 16.90 0.11 -8.06
N ASN A 441 16.80 1.16 -7.25
CA ASN A 441 15.80 2.20 -7.29
C ASN A 441 16.44 3.57 -7.43
N GLU A 442 15.75 4.53 -8.02
CA GLU A 442 15.98 5.99 -8.08
C GLU A 442 17.46 6.45 -7.97
N SER A 443 18.31 5.91 -8.86
CA SER A 443 19.78 6.16 -8.83
C SER A 443 20.33 6.63 -10.19
N GLY A 444 19.46 7.14 -11.09
CA GLY A 444 19.85 7.52 -12.43
C GLY A 444 20.32 6.33 -13.27
N PHE A 445 20.98 6.59 -14.41
CA PHE A 445 21.49 5.55 -15.30
C PHE A 445 22.84 5.95 -15.88
N GLY A 446 23.77 4.98 -15.96
CA GLY A 446 25.11 5.21 -16.49
C GLY A 446 25.94 3.95 -16.60
N CYS A 447 27.26 4.12 -16.84
CA CYS A 447 28.17 3.01 -17.10
C CYS A 447 28.20 1.94 -16.00
N ASN A 448 27.96 2.32 -14.73
CA ASN A 448 27.95 1.38 -13.62
C ASN A 448 26.73 0.46 -13.66
N PHE A 449 25.54 1.00 -13.99
CA PHE A 449 24.33 0.19 -14.14
C PHE A 449 24.36 -0.66 -15.42
N GLU A 450 24.97 -0.19 -16.51
CA GLU A 450 25.19 -1.03 -17.71
C GLU A 450 26.01 -2.27 -17.38
N LYS A 451 27.11 -2.12 -16.64
CA LYS A 451 27.96 -3.23 -16.17
C LYS A 451 27.21 -4.11 -15.16
N GLY A 452 26.49 -3.49 -14.22
CA GLY A 452 25.67 -4.20 -13.26
C GLY A 452 24.61 -5.08 -13.93
N LEU A 453 23.95 -4.59 -14.97
CA LEU A 453 22.98 -5.36 -15.77
C LEU A 453 23.63 -6.53 -16.52
N ILE A 454 24.82 -6.33 -17.09
CA ILE A 454 25.61 -7.42 -17.67
C ILE A 454 25.93 -8.47 -16.61
N ARG A 455 26.39 -8.04 -15.43
CA ARG A 455 26.71 -8.94 -14.32
C ARG A 455 25.49 -9.71 -13.84
N ALA A 456 24.34 -9.06 -13.70
CA ALA A 456 23.08 -9.71 -13.35
C ALA A 456 22.70 -10.80 -14.35
N ARG A 457 22.85 -10.54 -15.65
CA ARG A 457 22.59 -11.51 -16.73
C ARG A 457 23.56 -12.70 -16.72
N GLU A 458 24.82 -12.49 -16.35
CA GLU A 458 25.81 -13.58 -16.17
C GLU A 458 25.44 -14.48 -14.99
N LEU A 459 24.94 -13.91 -13.89
CA LEU A 459 24.53 -14.66 -12.71
C LEU A 459 23.25 -15.45 -12.95
N ASP A 460 22.27 -14.83 -13.63
CA ASP A 460 21.00 -15.45 -13.93
C ASP A 460 20.41 -14.96 -15.26
N ASN A 461 20.36 -15.82 -16.24
CA ASN A 461 19.77 -15.57 -17.55
C ASN A 461 18.36 -16.15 -17.71
N THR A 462 17.75 -16.67 -16.64
CA THR A 462 16.42 -17.33 -16.67
C THR A 462 15.30 -16.41 -16.24
N ARG A 463 15.62 -15.26 -15.63
CA ARG A 463 14.68 -14.27 -15.15
C ARG A 463 14.83 -12.96 -15.92
N LEU A 464 13.79 -12.12 -15.89
CA LEU A 464 13.82 -10.81 -16.52
C LEU A 464 14.66 -9.84 -15.69
N LEU A 465 15.24 -8.86 -16.36
CA LEU A 465 15.97 -7.75 -15.72
C LEU A 465 15.17 -6.44 -15.86
N HIS A 466 15.10 -5.74 -14.76
CA HIS A 466 14.37 -4.49 -14.59
C HIS A 466 15.26 -3.40 -14.00
N TYR A 467 15.10 -2.18 -14.49
CA TYR A 467 15.62 -0.99 -13.85
C TYR A 467 14.86 0.27 -14.29
N GLU A 468 14.18 0.90 -13.36
CA GLU A 468 13.37 2.11 -13.62
C GLU A 468 14.26 3.33 -13.97
N GLY A 469 15.41 3.49 -13.29
CA GLY A 469 16.34 4.60 -13.50
C GLY A 469 16.81 4.78 -14.95
N ALA A 470 16.67 3.76 -15.80
CA ALA A 470 16.97 3.87 -17.25
C ALA A 470 16.14 4.93 -17.97
N PHE A 471 14.96 5.30 -17.44
CA PHE A 471 14.15 6.40 -17.96
C PHE A 471 14.86 7.76 -17.89
N TYR A 472 15.70 7.96 -16.88
CA TYR A 472 16.43 9.21 -16.62
C TYR A 472 17.84 9.23 -17.22
N ALA A 473 18.17 8.30 -18.11
CA ALA A 473 19.46 8.24 -18.77
C ALA A 473 19.81 9.55 -19.47
N ASP A 474 21.07 9.99 -19.39
CA ASP A 474 21.55 11.17 -20.12
C ASP A 474 21.49 10.92 -21.63
N LYS A 475 20.66 11.73 -22.33
CA LYS A 475 20.46 11.64 -23.77
C LYS A 475 21.67 12.07 -24.59
N ASN A 476 22.65 12.75 -23.99
CA ASN A 476 23.91 13.15 -24.63
C ASN A 476 24.98 12.05 -24.59
N ARG A 477 24.73 10.97 -23.86
CA ARG A 477 25.57 9.78 -23.76
C ARG A 477 24.97 8.66 -24.60
N GLU A 478 25.82 7.82 -25.21
CA GLU A 478 25.41 6.54 -25.77
C GLU A 478 25.13 5.58 -24.61
N ASN A 479 23.88 5.12 -24.48
CA ASN A 479 23.44 4.25 -23.41
C ASN A 479 23.10 2.86 -23.93
N ASP A 480 23.47 1.81 -23.20
CA ASP A 480 23.16 0.41 -23.51
C ASP A 480 21.99 -0.10 -22.65
N PHE A 481 20.82 -0.26 -23.27
CA PHE A 481 19.61 -0.82 -22.64
C PHE A 481 19.36 -2.28 -23.04
N SER A 482 20.32 -2.96 -23.68
CA SER A 482 20.12 -4.31 -24.26
C SER A 482 19.80 -5.38 -23.20
N ASN A 483 20.29 -5.21 -21.98
CA ASN A 483 20.05 -6.13 -20.87
C ASN A 483 18.81 -5.79 -20.03
N ILE A 484 18.03 -4.77 -20.35
CA ILE A 484 16.76 -4.46 -19.69
C ILE A 484 15.63 -5.12 -20.50
N ASP A 485 14.80 -5.96 -19.87
CA ASP A 485 13.77 -6.75 -20.54
C ASP A 485 12.39 -6.09 -20.53
N VAL A 486 12.16 -5.07 -19.69
CA VAL A 486 10.87 -4.40 -19.51
C VAL A 486 11.00 -2.89 -19.54
N ILE A 487 9.99 -2.20 -20.05
CA ILE A 487 9.86 -0.75 -19.91
C ILE A 487 9.16 -0.47 -18.58
N SER A 488 9.79 0.32 -17.73
CA SER A 488 9.26 0.65 -16.41
C SER A 488 9.10 2.16 -16.22
N ARG A 489 8.05 2.56 -15.51
CA ARG A 489 7.77 3.96 -15.17
C ARG A 489 7.22 4.07 -13.75
N MET A 490 7.43 5.23 -13.16
CA MET A 490 6.81 5.65 -11.90
C MET A 490 5.80 6.76 -12.16
N TYR A 491 4.61 6.64 -11.59
CA TYR A 491 3.55 7.64 -11.52
C TYR A 491 3.18 8.38 -12.82
N PRO A 492 3.19 7.76 -14.02
CA PRO A 492 2.76 8.45 -15.21
C PRO A 492 1.24 8.69 -15.17
N SER A 493 0.80 9.79 -15.76
CA SER A 493 -0.61 10.03 -16.01
C SER A 493 -1.18 9.05 -17.05
N ILE A 494 -2.48 8.91 -17.07
CA ILE A 494 -3.21 8.10 -18.06
C ILE A 494 -2.87 8.53 -19.50
N ASP A 495 -2.73 9.84 -19.75
CA ASP A 495 -2.44 10.36 -21.07
C ASP A 495 -0.98 10.07 -21.49
N GLU A 496 -0.03 10.14 -20.58
CA GLU A 496 1.35 9.73 -20.84
C GLU A 496 1.44 8.24 -21.18
N ILE A 497 0.71 7.37 -20.48
CA ILE A 497 0.67 5.94 -20.79
C ILE A 497 0.10 5.70 -22.19
N LYS A 498 -1.02 6.35 -22.54
CA LYS A 498 -1.60 6.28 -23.89
C LYS A 498 -0.61 6.73 -24.98
N GLU A 499 0.16 7.77 -24.68
CA GLU A 499 1.19 8.27 -25.60
C GLU A 499 2.29 7.21 -25.83
N TYR A 500 2.71 6.48 -24.80
CA TYR A 500 3.66 5.36 -24.93
C TYR A 500 3.12 4.29 -25.88
N PHE A 501 1.89 3.81 -25.68
CA PHE A 501 1.30 2.76 -26.49
C PHE A 501 1.07 3.23 -27.93
N ASN A 502 0.70 4.49 -28.15
CA ASN A 502 0.54 5.07 -29.49
C ASN A 502 1.86 5.14 -30.29
N LYS A 503 3.00 5.26 -29.62
CA LYS A 503 4.33 5.24 -30.26
C LYS A 503 4.80 3.82 -30.62
N GLY A 504 4.13 2.81 -30.09
CA GLY A 504 4.53 1.40 -30.14
C GLY A 504 5.61 1.07 -29.10
N ILE A 505 5.50 -0.09 -28.51
CA ILE A 505 6.45 -0.62 -27.53
C ILE A 505 6.99 -1.97 -27.98
N ASP A 506 8.26 -2.22 -27.70
CA ASP A 506 8.99 -3.42 -28.10
C ASP A 506 9.31 -4.37 -26.91
N LYS A 507 8.92 -3.97 -25.70
CA LYS A 507 9.10 -4.74 -24.46
C LYS A 507 7.83 -4.67 -23.62
N PRO A 508 7.58 -5.59 -22.69
CA PRO A 508 6.49 -5.47 -21.72
C PRO A 508 6.59 -4.16 -20.94
N PHE A 509 5.45 -3.53 -20.68
CA PHE A 509 5.37 -2.27 -19.92
C PHE A 509 4.84 -2.55 -18.51
N ILE A 510 5.51 -1.98 -17.50
CA ILE A 510 5.07 -2.03 -16.09
C ILE A 510 5.10 -0.65 -15.45
N LEU A 511 4.26 -0.45 -14.44
CA LEU A 511 4.45 0.64 -13.48
C LEU A 511 4.99 0.04 -12.20
N CYS A 512 6.29 0.20 -11.97
CA CYS A 512 6.91 -0.29 -10.73
C CYS A 512 6.44 0.50 -9.50
N GLU A 513 5.93 1.73 -9.72
CA GLU A 513 5.20 2.52 -8.73
C GLU A 513 4.07 3.30 -9.40
N TYR A 514 2.89 3.26 -8.78
CA TYR A 514 1.73 4.07 -9.17
C TYR A 514 0.77 4.25 -8.00
N ALA A 515 -0.19 5.16 -8.15
CA ALA A 515 -1.31 5.31 -7.23
C ALA A 515 -0.85 5.44 -5.78
N HIS A 516 -0.01 6.46 -5.51
CA HIS A 516 0.51 6.76 -4.17
C HIS A 516 -0.62 6.81 -3.13
N ALA A 517 -0.59 5.90 -2.15
CA ALA A 517 -1.74 5.57 -1.31
C ALA A 517 -1.87 6.44 -0.05
N MET A 518 -1.20 7.58 -0.03
CA MET A 518 -1.10 8.47 1.12
C MET A 518 -2.46 8.99 1.60
N GLY A 519 -2.79 8.76 2.87
CA GLY A 519 -3.98 9.25 3.55
C GLY A 519 -5.29 8.80 2.87
N ASN A 520 -6.20 9.74 2.59
CA ASN A 520 -7.42 9.46 1.84
C ASN A 520 -7.09 9.31 0.34
N GLY A 521 -6.58 8.13 -0.02
CA GLY A 521 -6.14 7.75 -1.36
C GLY A 521 -6.08 6.23 -1.50
N PRO A 522 -5.66 5.72 -2.68
CA PRO A 522 -5.61 6.44 -3.96
C PRO A 522 -6.97 6.51 -4.67
N GLY A 523 -7.19 7.57 -5.45
CA GLY A 523 -8.28 7.66 -6.43
C GLY A 523 -7.80 7.32 -7.85
N GLY A 524 -8.74 7.14 -8.78
CA GLY A 524 -8.44 6.94 -10.21
C GLY A 524 -7.87 5.56 -10.58
N LEU A 525 -7.96 4.56 -9.72
CA LEU A 525 -7.43 3.21 -9.98
C LEU A 525 -8.09 2.52 -11.18
N LYS A 526 -9.37 2.82 -11.43
CA LYS A 526 -10.16 2.16 -12.48
C LYS A 526 -9.63 2.45 -13.88
N GLU A 527 -9.17 3.66 -14.14
CA GLU A 527 -8.62 4.07 -15.42
C GLU A 527 -7.33 3.31 -15.77
N TYR A 528 -6.48 3.07 -14.79
CA TYR A 528 -5.30 2.22 -14.97
C TYR A 528 -5.68 0.77 -15.24
N ASP A 529 -6.67 0.22 -14.50
CA ASP A 529 -7.18 -1.13 -14.77
C ASP A 529 -7.72 -1.28 -16.19
N GLU A 530 -8.46 -0.31 -16.69
CA GLU A 530 -8.96 -0.31 -18.08
C GLU A 530 -7.82 -0.38 -19.09
N LEU A 531 -6.79 0.45 -18.94
CA LEU A 531 -5.62 0.41 -19.82
C LEU A 531 -4.87 -0.93 -19.74
N ILE A 532 -4.75 -1.52 -18.54
CA ILE A 532 -4.13 -2.84 -18.35
C ILE A 532 -4.91 -3.93 -19.08
N GLN A 533 -6.24 -3.85 -19.07
CA GLN A 533 -7.09 -4.83 -19.74
C GLN A 533 -7.08 -4.64 -21.28
N ASP A 534 -6.99 -3.40 -21.76
CA ASP A 534 -7.04 -3.07 -23.18
C ASP A 534 -5.72 -3.37 -23.90
N HIS A 535 -4.58 -3.31 -23.19
CA HIS A 535 -3.25 -3.53 -23.76
C HIS A 535 -2.60 -4.79 -23.20
N LYS A 536 -2.41 -5.80 -24.06
CA LYS A 536 -1.78 -7.06 -23.66
C LYS A 536 -0.31 -6.90 -23.20
N GLU A 537 0.38 -5.91 -23.78
CA GLU A 537 1.77 -5.54 -23.48
C GLU A 537 1.92 -4.82 -22.13
N PHE A 538 0.82 -4.27 -21.59
CA PHE A 538 0.83 -3.70 -20.25
C PHE A 538 0.79 -4.83 -19.23
N ALA A 539 1.96 -5.26 -18.77
CA ALA A 539 2.10 -6.44 -17.92
C ALA A 539 1.53 -6.23 -16.51
N GLY A 540 1.56 -5.00 -15.97
CA GLY A 540 0.93 -4.72 -14.68
C GLY A 540 1.52 -3.54 -13.93
N VAL A 541 1.13 -3.43 -12.67
CA VAL A 541 1.35 -2.25 -11.82
C VAL A 541 1.64 -2.64 -10.38
N TYR A 542 2.35 -1.76 -9.63
CA TYR A 542 2.66 -1.92 -8.21
C TYR A 542 2.28 -0.66 -7.45
N VAL A 543 1.28 -0.76 -6.56
CA VAL A 543 0.86 0.37 -5.72
C VAL A 543 2.01 0.78 -4.79
N TRP A 544 2.27 2.04 -4.66
CA TRP A 544 3.10 2.60 -3.61
C TRP A 544 2.20 3.07 -2.46
N GLU A 545 2.22 2.47 -1.31
CA GLU A 545 2.83 1.20 -0.94
C GLU A 545 1.93 0.37 -0.01
N TRP A 546 2.48 -0.69 0.62
CA TRP A 546 1.69 -1.60 1.43
C TRP A 546 1.23 -1.00 2.75
N CYS A 547 2.15 -0.44 3.55
CA CYS A 547 1.87 -0.11 4.94
C CYS A 547 2.35 1.30 5.30
N ASP A 548 1.54 2.05 6.05
CA ASP A 548 1.97 3.28 6.68
C ASP A 548 3.19 3.04 7.58
N HIS A 549 4.28 3.76 7.35
CA HIS A 549 5.44 3.75 8.22
C HIS A 549 5.27 4.76 9.35
N ALA A 550 4.90 4.28 10.54
CA ALA A 550 4.79 5.13 11.70
C ALA A 550 5.23 4.38 12.97
N ILE A 551 5.72 5.13 13.94
CA ILE A 551 6.21 4.60 15.22
C ILE A 551 5.12 4.72 16.27
N ASP A 552 4.82 3.62 16.97
CA ASP A 552 3.89 3.63 18.11
C ASP A 552 4.57 4.31 19.31
N MET A 553 4.13 5.53 19.62
CA MET A 553 4.62 6.34 20.75
C MET A 553 3.81 6.08 22.05
N GLY A 554 2.95 5.06 22.07
CA GLY A 554 2.08 4.72 23.20
C GLY A 554 0.64 5.20 23.02
N LYS A 555 -0.06 5.43 24.12
CA LYS A 555 -1.48 5.79 24.11
C LYS A 555 -1.70 7.25 24.54
N SER A 556 -2.62 7.92 23.87
CA SER A 556 -3.16 9.20 24.31
C SER A 556 -3.97 9.06 25.61
N LYS A 557 -4.37 10.16 26.21
CA LYS A 557 -5.22 10.17 27.41
C LYS A 557 -6.56 9.46 27.18
N ASP A 558 -7.05 9.49 25.95
CA ASP A 558 -8.33 8.89 25.54
C ASP A 558 -8.16 7.46 25.01
N GLY A 559 -6.94 6.87 25.14
CA GLY A 559 -6.66 5.50 24.77
C GLY A 559 -6.37 5.24 23.29
N LYS A 560 -6.33 6.26 22.43
CA LYS A 560 -5.92 6.16 21.02
C LYS A 560 -4.43 5.85 20.92
N THR A 561 -4.02 5.04 19.95
CA THR A 561 -2.60 4.86 19.63
C THR A 561 -2.05 6.15 19.03
N MET A 562 -0.93 6.61 19.55
CA MET A 562 -0.22 7.77 19.02
C MET A 562 0.84 7.29 18.03
N TYR A 563 0.58 7.46 16.74
CA TYR A 563 1.52 7.17 15.68
C TYR A 563 2.34 8.41 15.33
N GLY A 564 3.66 8.32 15.48
CA GLY A 564 4.60 9.36 15.12
C GLY A 564 5.22 9.14 13.74
N TYR A 565 5.44 10.22 13.00
CA TYR A 565 6.07 10.25 11.70
C TYR A 565 7.20 11.31 11.63
N GLY A 566 7.76 11.59 10.48
CA GLY A 566 8.90 12.51 10.34
C GLY A 566 8.64 13.89 10.95
N GLY A 567 9.56 14.37 11.79
CA GLY A 567 9.49 15.63 12.52
C GLY A 567 8.98 15.53 13.95
N ASP A 568 8.48 14.35 14.36
CA ASP A 568 7.94 14.16 15.73
C ASP A 568 9.02 13.81 16.76
N PHE A 569 10.22 13.45 16.31
CA PHE A 569 11.30 12.94 17.15
C PHE A 569 12.42 13.98 17.42
N GLY A 570 12.24 15.22 16.96
CA GLY A 570 13.18 16.31 17.11
C GLY A 570 14.35 16.31 16.13
N GLU A 571 14.26 15.52 15.05
CA GLU A 571 15.22 15.49 13.96
C GLU A 571 15.18 16.79 13.14
N ILE A 572 16.36 17.24 12.67
CA ILE A 572 16.49 18.52 11.95
C ILE A 572 16.03 18.39 10.49
N SER A 573 16.39 17.28 9.81
CA SER A 573 15.98 16.98 8.44
C SER A 573 14.93 15.89 8.46
N HIS A 574 13.75 16.19 7.88
CA HIS A 574 12.64 15.21 7.78
C HIS A 574 11.69 15.62 6.64
N ASP A 575 10.90 14.65 6.15
CA ASP A 575 9.89 14.87 5.12
C ASP A 575 8.44 14.69 5.64
N GLY A 576 8.24 14.85 6.97
CA GLY A 576 6.93 14.89 7.61
C GLY A 576 6.18 13.55 7.53
N ASN A 577 4.89 13.63 7.21
CA ASN A 577 4.04 12.44 7.09
C ASN A 577 4.13 11.75 5.72
N PHE A 578 5.18 11.99 4.93
CA PHE A 578 5.30 11.38 3.60
C PHE A 578 5.45 9.85 3.66
N CYS A 579 5.93 9.32 4.79
CA CYS A 579 5.99 7.89 5.09
C CYS A 579 4.66 7.26 5.54
N VAL A 580 3.57 8.04 5.62
CA VAL A 580 2.22 7.54 5.96
C VAL A 580 1.44 7.43 4.65
N ASP A 581 1.81 6.47 3.82
CA ASP A 581 1.42 6.34 2.42
C ASP A 581 1.03 4.90 2.03
N GLY A 582 0.68 4.09 3.04
CA GLY A 582 0.29 2.70 2.89
C GLY A 582 -1.18 2.48 2.54
N LEU A 583 -1.47 1.29 2.02
CA LEU A 583 -2.82 0.74 1.84
C LEU A 583 -3.40 0.20 3.14
N VAL A 584 -2.56 -0.04 4.15
CA VAL A 584 -2.96 -0.43 5.51
C VAL A 584 -2.33 0.49 6.54
N TYR A 585 -3.03 0.70 7.65
CA TYR A 585 -2.47 1.36 8.84
C TYR A 585 -1.29 0.56 9.41
N PRO A 586 -0.44 1.16 10.29
CA PRO A 586 0.72 0.45 10.86
C PRO A 586 0.35 -0.85 11.58
N ASN A 587 -0.87 -0.95 12.11
CA ASN A 587 -1.43 -2.15 12.75
C ASN A 587 -2.12 -3.12 11.77
N ARG A 588 -1.94 -2.93 10.45
CA ARG A 588 -2.50 -3.75 9.36
C ARG A 588 -4.02 -3.68 9.21
N VAL A 589 -4.69 -2.72 9.83
CA VAL A 589 -6.09 -2.43 9.50
C VAL A 589 -6.15 -1.82 8.09
N PRO A 590 -7.02 -2.30 7.19
CA PRO A 590 -7.13 -1.75 5.83
C PRO A 590 -7.59 -0.31 5.79
N HIS A 591 -6.97 0.52 4.94
CA HIS A 591 -7.54 1.78 4.49
C HIS A 591 -8.66 1.54 3.48
N THR A 592 -9.54 2.53 3.28
CA THR A 592 -10.60 2.45 2.25
C THR A 592 -10.02 2.32 0.83
N GLY A 593 -8.80 2.81 0.59
CA GLY A 593 -8.05 2.61 -0.65
C GLY A 593 -7.74 1.14 -0.97
N LEU A 594 -7.48 0.32 0.05
CA LEU A 594 -7.27 -1.12 -0.14
C LEU A 594 -8.57 -1.84 -0.54
N LEU A 595 -9.71 -1.43 0.04
CA LEU A 595 -11.02 -1.96 -0.32
C LEU A 595 -11.40 -1.60 -1.76
N GLU A 596 -11.06 -0.40 -2.20
CA GLU A 596 -11.20 0.07 -3.58
C GLU A 596 -10.38 -0.80 -4.53
N TYR A 597 -9.09 -1.00 -4.22
CA TYR A 597 -8.19 -1.86 -4.98
C TYR A 597 -8.72 -3.29 -5.09
N GLN A 598 -9.19 -3.88 -3.98
CA GLN A 598 -9.74 -5.23 -3.95
C GLN A 598 -10.88 -5.40 -4.99
N ASN A 599 -11.82 -4.47 -4.98
CA ASN A 599 -12.98 -4.60 -5.86
C ASN A 599 -12.65 -4.33 -7.34
N ILE A 600 -11.72 -3.44 -7.62
CA ILE A 600 -11.22 -3.23 -8.99
C ILE A 600 -10.54 -4.50 -9.52
N ASN A 601 -9.76 -5.20 -8.68
CA ASN A 601 -9.01 -6.41 -9.05
C ASN A 601 -9.74 -7.73 -8.73
N ARG A 602 -11.06 -7.70 -8.58
CA ARG A 602 -11.86 -8.89 -8.26
C ARG A 602 -11.73 -10.00 -9.29
N PRO A 603 -11.76 -11.28 -8.87
CA PRO A 603 -11.49 -12.44 -9.74
C PRO A 603 -12.60 -12.76 -10.74
N ILE A 604 -13.79 -12.21 -10.55
CA ILE A 604 -14.92 -12.31 -11.49
C ILE A 604 -15.39 -10.89 -11.82
N ARG A 605 -15.75 -10.65 -13.09
CA ARG A 605 -16.38 -9.40 -13.53
C ARG A 605 -17.69 -9.67 -14.24
N LEU A 606 -18.69 -8.89 -13.91
CA LEU A 606 -19.92 -8.80 -14.70
C LEU A 606 -19.62 -7.86 -15.89
N ILE A 607 -19.75 -8.35 -17.09
CA ILE A 607 -19.37 -7.62 -18.33
C ILE A 607 -20.55 -7.24 -19.19
N GLU A 608 -21.68 -7.96 -19.09
CA GLU A 608 -22.86 -7.71 -19.92
C GLU A 608 -24.15 -8.16 -19.18
N VAL A 609 -25.24 -7.45 -19.41
CA VAL A 609 -26.57 -7.73 -18.82
C VAL A 609 -27.62 -7.80 -19.90
N ASP A 610 -28.41 -8.88 -19.93
CA ASP A 610 -29.62 -9.01 -20.74
C ASP A 610 -30.84 -8.99 -19.80
N GLU A 611 -31.40 -7.80 -19.61
CA GLU A 611 -32.53 -7.58 -18.73
C GLU A 611 -33.80 -8.29 -19.22
N VAL A 612 -33.98 -8.38 -20.54
CA VAL A 612 -35.16 -9.00 -21.17
C VAL A 612 -35.21 -10.49 -20.87
N ASN A 613 -34.10 -11.19 -21.03
CA ASN A 613 -34.01 -12.62 -20.77
C ASN A 613 -33.52 -12.95 -19.35
N LYS A 614 -33.34 -11.92 -18.48
CA LYS A 614 -32.83 -12.04 -17.11
C LYS A 614 -31.51 -12.84 -17.05
N LYS A 615 -30.53 -12.44 -17.87
CA LYS A 615 -29.21 -13.10 -17.93
C LYS A 615 -28.08 -12.12 -17.65
N VAL A 616 -27.02 -12.64 -17.13
CA VAL A 616 -25.76 -11.91 -16.94
C VAL A 616 -24.59 -12.67 -17.55
N LYS A 617 -23.64 -11.94 -18.09
CA LYS A 617 -22.40 -12.50 -18.63
C LYS A 617 -21.27 -12.21 -17.65
N LEU A 618 -20.70 -13.26 -17.10
CA LEU A 618 -19.57 -13.19 -16.18
C LEU A 618 -18.29 -13.56 -16.90
N LYS A 619 -17.20 -12.89 -16.53
CA LYS A 619 -15.84 -13.17 -16.99
C LYS A 619 -14.96 -13.57 -15.81
N ASN A 620 -14.25 -14.69 -15.96
CA ASN A 620 -13.15 -15.05 -15.06
C ASN A 620 -11.91 -14.22 -15.43
N THR A 621 -11.38 -13.45 -14.48
CA THR A 621 -10.17 -12.63 -14.68
C THR A 621 -8.90 -13.28 -14.14
N MET A 622 -9.00 -14.43 -13.51
CA MET A 622 -7.84 -15.22 -13.06
C MET A 622 -7.06 -15.76 -14.24
N ASP A 623 -5.76 -15.96 -14.06
CA ASP A 623 -4.85 -16.36 -15.11
C ASP A 623 -4.78 -17.88 -15.31
N PHE A 624 -5.00 -18.68 -14.26
CA PHE A 624 -4.82 -20.13 -14.28
C PHE A 624 -6.03 -20.90 -13.75
N LYS A 625 -6.72 -20.37 -12.73
CA LYS A 625 -7.70 -21.10 -11.93
C LYS A 625 -9.11 -21.11 -12.51
N ASP A 626 -9.80 -22.25 -12.47
CA ASP A 626 -11.25 -22.32 -12.71
C ASP A 626 -12.02 -21.82 -11.48
N ILE A 627 -12.95 -20.89 -11.72
CA ILE A 627 -13.77 -20.28 -10.66
C ILE A 627 -14.74 -21.28 -10.04
N GLY A 628 -15.26 -22.22 -10.83
CA GLY A 628 -16.32 -23.12 -10.36
C GLY A 628 -15.97 -23.91 -9.10
N ASN A 629 -14.70 -24.25 -8.92
CA ASN A 629 -14.21 -24.95 -7.73
C ASN A 629 -13.73 -24.03 -6.61
N PHE A 630 -13.56 -22.73 -6.89
CA PHE A 630 -12.94 -21.79 -5.95
C PHE A 630 -13.95 -20.84 -5.32
N LEU A 631 -14.86 -20.24 -6.11
CA LEU A 631 -15.80 -19.22 -5.64
C LEU A 631 -17.26 -19.66 -5.83
N LYS A 632 -18.11 -19.25 -4.91
CA LYS A 632 -19.56 -19.16 -5.08
C LYS A 632 -19.97 -17.73 -5.38
N VAL A 633 -20.98 -17.57 -6.21
CA VAL A 633 -21.56 -16.26 -6.56
C VAL A 633 -22.94 -16.17 -5.93
N LYS A 634 -23.11 -15.22 -5.00
CA LYS A 634 -24.42 -14.86 -4.47
C LYS A 634 -24.93 -13.61 -5.17
N TYR A 635 -26.26 -13.50 -5.33
CA TYR A 635 -26.86 -12.27 -5.79
C TYR A 635 -28.08 -11.89 -4.97
N LYS A 636 -28.17 -10.61 -4.66
CA LYS A 636 -29.23 -10.01 -3.87
C LYS A 636 -29.98 -8.98 -4.70
N LEU A 637 -31.29 -9.12 -4.77
CA LEU A 637 -32.17 -8.14 -5.40
C LEU A 637 -32.69 -7.18 -4.32
N PHE A 638 -32.51 -5.88 -4.60
CA PHE A 638 -33.01 -4.81 -3.72
C PHE A 638 -34.12 -4.01 -4.41
N SER A 639 -35.04 -3.53 -3.62
CA SER A 639 -36.11 -2.58 -3.97
C SER A 639 -36.00 -1.38 -3.03
N ASP A 640 -35.72 -0.18 -3.55
CA ASP A 640 -35.42 1.02 -2.76
C ASP A 640 -34.45 0.76 -1.61
N GLY A 641 -33.40 -0.05 -1.90
CA GLY A 641 -32.36 -0.45 -0.95
C GLY A 641 -32.71 -1.56 0.03
N ASN A 642 -33.95 -2.07 0.03
CA ASN A 642 -34.35 -3.19 0.89
C ASN A 642 -34.19 -4.52 0.15
N VAL A 643 -33.60 -5.53 0.79
CA VAL A 643 -33.43 -6.86 0.21
C VAL A 643 -34.80 -7.52 0.03
N ILE A 644 -35.14 -7.94 -1.19
CA ILE A 644 -36.35 -8.68 -1.52
C ILE A 644 -36.07 -10.12 -1.99
N SER A 645 -34.85 -10.42 -2.37
CA SER A 645 -34.43 -11.77 -2.74
C SER A 645 -32.92 -11.94 -2.50
N ASP A 646 -32.49 -13.10 -1.96
CA ASP A 646 -31.08 -13.50 -1.78
C ASP A 646 -30.93 -14.93 -2.30
N LYS A 647 -30.12 -15.12 -3.34
CA LYS A 647 -29.95 -16.41 -4.04
C LYS A 647 -28.49 -16.67 -4.39
N GLU A 648 -28.19 -17.92 -4.67
CA GLU A 648 -26.90 -18.35 -5.21
C GLU A 648 -27.01 -18.62 -6.72
N LEU A 649 -26.07 -18.14 -7.49
CA LEU A 649 -25.89 -18.43 -8.89
C LEU A 649 -24.98 -19.66 -9.03
N LEU A 650 -25.52 -20.75 -9.56
CA LEU A 650 -24.74 -21.98 -9.76
C LEU A 650 -23.73 -21.79 -10.87
N ILE A 651 -22.47 -21.90 -10.52
CA ILE A 651 -21.32 -21.88 -11.44
C ILE A 651 -20.64 -23.23 -11.33
N ASP A 652 -20.85 -24.13 -12.33
CA ASP A 652 -20.20 -25.42 -12.37
C ASP A 652 -18.73 -25.28 -12.78
N THR A 653 -18.48 -24.57 -13.88
CA THR A 653 -17.16 -24.25 -14.40
C THR A 653 -17.17 -22.88 -15.05
N LEU A 654 -16.10 -22.11 -14.81
CA LEU A 654 -15.78 -20.89 -15.53
C LEU A 654 -14.25 -20.82 -15.60
N LYS A 655 -13.69 -21.34 -16.68
CA LYS A 655 -12.24 -21.48 -16.86
C LYS A 655 -11.55 -20.12 -16.88
N SER A 656 -10.23 -20.11 -16.67
CA SER A 656 -9.40 -18.92 -16.80
C SER A 656 -9.72 -18.16 -18.10
N LYS A 657 -9.92 -16.83 -17.97
CA LYS A 657 -10.27 -15.89 -19.04
C LYS A 657 -11.59 -16.18 -19.78
N GLU A 658 -12.35 -17.20 -19.40
CA GLU A 658 -13.62 -17.56 -20.03
C GLU A 658 -14.71 -16.53 -19.72
N GLU A 659 -15.59 -16.30 -20.70
CA GLU A 659 -16.81 -15.52 -20.57
C GLU A 659 -18.03 -16.41 -20.80
N LYS A 660 -19.01 -16.35 -19.89
CA LYS A 660 -20.18 -17.24 -19.96
C LYS A 660 -21.46 -16.58 -19.46
N TRP A 661 -22.56 -16.86 -20.15
CA TRP A 661 -23.90 -16.39 -19.77
C TRP A 661 -24.54 -17.27 -18.73
N TYR A 662 -25.14 -16.65 -17.72
CA TYR A 662 -25.90 -17.29 -16.65
C TYR A 662 -27.30 -16.69 -16.55
N SER A 663 -28.31 -17.53 -16.29
CA SER A 663 -29.70 -17.08 -16.09
C SER A 663 -29.94 -16.74 -14.61
N LEU A 664 -30.61 -15.62 -14.36
CA LEU A 664 -31.01 -15.20 -13.02
C LEU A 664 -32.46 -15.65 -12.75
N ASP A 665 -32.66 -16.26 -11.58
CA ASP A 665 -33.99 -16.54 -11.08
C ASP A 665 -34.50 -15.34 -10.27
N LEU A 666 -35.12 -14.38 -10.97
CA LEU A 666 -35.65 -13.15 -10.41
C LEU A 666 -37.18 -13.20 -10.25
N PRO A 667 -37.70 -12.69 -9.15
CA PRO A 667 -39.15 -12.47 -8.98
C PRO A 667 -39.64 -11.42 -10.00
N GLU A 668 -40.93 -11.06 -9.92
CA GLU A 668 -41.44 -9.90 -10.63
C GLU A 668 -40.71 -8.63 -10.17
N ILE A 669 -40.27 -7.84 -11.14
CA ILE A 669 -39.47 -6.61 -10.84
C ILE A 669 -40.43 -5.51 -10.37
N PRO A 670 -40.31 -4.99 -9.16
CA PRO A 670 -41.21 -3.95 -8.65
C PRO A 670 -40.93 -2.60 -9.34
N ASN A 671 -41.98 -1.75 -9.32
CA ASN A 671 -41.87 -0.38 -9.84
C ASN A 671 -41.23 0.56 -8.79
N THR A 672 -39.94 0.35 -8.53
CA THR A 672 -39.09 1.05 -7.56
C THR A 672 -37.68 1.16 -8.12
N ILE A 673 -36.77 1.81 -7.43
CA ILE A 673 -35.34 1.71 -7.77
C ILE A 673 -34.88 0.29 -7.44
N VAL A 674 -34.52 -0.49 -8.46
CA VAL A 674 -34.11 -1.88 -8.31
C VAL A 674 -32.63 -2.03 -8.60
N THR A 675 -31.91 -2.69 -7.69
CA THR A 675 -30.48 -3.05 -7.89
C THR A 675 -30.25 -4.51 -7.60
N ILE A 676 -29.27 -5.12 -8.29
CA ILE A 676 -28.85 -6.50 -8.07
C ILE A 676 -27.37 -6.48 -7.74
N LEU A 677 -27.03 -6.87 -6.51
CA LEU A 677 -25.65 -6.99 -6.03
C LEU A 677 -25.18 -8.43 -6.17
N PHE A 678 -24.06 -8.65 -6.86
CA PHE A 678 -23.36 -9.93 -6.96
C PHE A 678 -22.19 -9.92 -6.00
N GLU A 679 -22.03 -10.96 -5.19
CA GLU A 679 -20.92 -11.13 -4.26
C GLU A 679 -20.12 -12.39 -4.61
N TYR A 680 -18.80 -12.27 -4.68
CA TYR A 680 -17.86 -13.33 -5.03
C TYR A 680 -17.18 -13.87 -3.76
N ILE A 681 -17.52 -15.07 -3.35
CA ILE A 681 -17.23 -15.59 -2.00
C ILE A 681 -16.45 -16.90 -2.11
N VAL A 682 -15.38 -17.04 -1.36
CA VAL A 682 -14.54 -18.26 -1.30
C VAL A 682 -15.37 -19.44 -0.77
N LYS A 683 -15.31 -20.58 -1.48
CA LYS A 683 -16.10 -21.79 -1.15
C LYS A 683 -15.54 -22.59 0.01
N ALA A 684 -14.21 -22.68 0.13
CA ALA A 684 -13.51 -23.48 1.14
C ALA A 684 -12.13 -22.87 1.41
N ASP A 685 -11.52 -23.20 2.55
CA ASP A 685 -10.15 -22.80 2.87
C ASP A 685 -9.18 -23.28 1.77
N PHE A 686 -8.38 -22.36 1.25
CA PHE A 686 -7.37 -22.62 0.22
C PHE A 686 -6.21 -21.63 0.32
N LEU A 687 -4.98 -22.11 0.51
CA LEU A 687 -3.80 -21.28 0.79
C LEU A 687 -4.08 -20.30 1.95
N LEU A 688 -3.99 -19.00 1.66
CA LEU A 688 -4.28 -17.91 2.63
C LEU A 688 -5.74 -17.41 2.60
N TYR A 689 -6.59 -18.00 1.75
CA TYR A 689 -8.02 -17.68 1.70
C TYR A 689 -8.81 -18.52 2.72
N LYS A 690 -9.79 -17.89 3.36
CA LYS A 690 -10.73 -18.55 4.26
C LYS A 690 -12.09 -18.69 3.65
N GLU A 691 -12.80 -19.80 3.96
CA GLU A 691 -14.19 -19.98 3.56
C GLU A 691 -15.05 -18.78 3.99
N GLY A 692 -15.91 -18.34 3.09
CA GLY A 692 -16.81 -17.20 3.35
C GLY A 692 -16.20 -15.84 3.08
N LEU A 693 -14.90 -15.73 2.79
CA LEU A 693 -14.25 -14.47 2.45
C LEU A 693 -14.81 -13.92 1.13
N LYS A 694 -15.21 -12.65 1.12
CA LYS A 694 -15.63 -11.93 -0.07
C LYS A 694 -14.42 -11.31 -0.78
N LEU A 695 -14.22 -11.66 -2.07
CA LEU A 695 -13.13 -11.16 -2.90
C LEU A 695 -13.54 -9.98 -3.82
N GLY A 696 -14.79 -9.56 -3.77
CA GLY A 696 -15.29 -8.45 -4.52
C GLY A 696 -16.78 -8.58 -4.84
N HIS A 697 -17.30 -7.59 -5.55
CA HIS A 697 -18.70 -7.54 -5.94
C HIS A 697 -18.90 -6.80 -7.28
N ASP A 698 -20.05 -6.99 -7.89
CA ASP A 698 -20.60 -6.17 -8.98
C ASP A 698 -22.03 -5.78 -8.65
N GLN A 699 -22.49 -4.65 -9.17
CA GLN A 699 -23.88 -4.23 -9.03
C GLN A 699 -24.48 -3.82 -10.37
N ILE A 700 -25.72 -4.19 -10.57
CA ILE A 700 -26.58 -3.73 -11.68
C ILE A 700 -27.62 -2.79 -11.12
N VAL A 701 -27.83 -1.65 -11.77
CA VAL A 701 -29.04 -0.82 -11.61
C VAL A 701 -29.99 -1.20 -12.72
N TRP A 702 -31.15 -1.78 -12.37
CA TRP A 702 -32.12 -2.28 -13.34
C TRP A 702 -32.87 -1.11 -14.02
N SER A 703 -32.98 -1.15 -15.36
CA SER A 703 -33.53 -0.05 -16.14
C SER A 703 -35.04 -0.07 -16.22
N ASN A 704 -35.72 0.12 -15.09
CA ASN A 704 -37.18 0.16 -15.01
C ASN A 704 -37.80 1.59 -15.08
N ASN A 705 -36.99 2.62 -15.47
CA ASN A 705 -37.39 4.03 -15.57
C ASN A 705 -37.85 4.72 -14.28
N VAL A 706 -37.69 4.10 -13.14
CA VAL A 706 -37.99 4.73 -11.84
C VAL A 706 -36.78 5.55 -11.38
N LYS A 707 -36.98 6.85 -11.15
CA LYS A 707 -35.94 7.81 -10.78
C LYS A 707 -36.00 8.29 -9.34
N SER A 708 -37.12 8.10 -8.67
CA SER A 708 -37.33 8.55 -7.29
C SER A 708 -37.68 7.40 -6.36
N LEU A 709 -37.26 7.52 -5.09
CA LEU A 709 -37.63 6.61 -4.03
C LEU A 709 -39.12 6.83 -3.65
N LYS A 710 -39.82 5.79 -3.23
CA LYS A 710 -41.16 5.91 -2.68
C LYS A 710 -41.23 6.77 -1.43
N SER A 711 -40.19 6.75 -0.60
CA SER A 711 -40.02 7.63 0.57
C SER A 711 -40.04 9.11 0.16
N PHE A 712 -39.29 9.44 -0.93
CA PHE A 712 -39.28 10.81 -1.47
C PHE A 712 -40.68 11.27 -1.92
N GLU A 713 -41.41 10.43 -2.64
CA GLU A 713 -42.78 10.72 -3.08
C GLU A 713 -43.71 10.96 -1.91
N SER A 714 -43.63 10.13 -0.85
CA SER A 714 -44.42 10.26 0.38
C SER A 714 -44.16 11.56 1.15
N ILE A 715 -42.88 11.99 1.21
CA ILE A 715 -42.47 13.20 1.95
C ILE A 715 -42.81 14.47 1.19
N THR A 716 -42.76 14.44 -0.13
CA THR A 716 -43.06 15.58 -1.00
C THR A 716 -44.56 15.71 -1.30
N GLU A 717 -45.38 14.75 -0.90
CA GLU A 717 -46.83 14.82 -1.04
C GLU A 717 -47.41 15.93 -0.14
N VAL A 718 -47.84 17.02 -0.77
CA VAL A 718 -48.45 18.14 -0.05
C VAL A 718 -49.90 17.78 0.30
N LYS A 719 -50.13 17.34 1.53
CA LYS A 719 -51.51 17.28 2.07
C LYS A 719 -52.01 18.71 2.31
N SER A 720 -53.26 19.02 1.89
CA SER A 720 -53.86 20.32 2.15
C SER A 720 -53.86 20.62 3.66
N CYS A 721 -53.12 21.62 4.08
CA CYS A 721 -53.08 22.12 5.46
C CYS A 721 -53.65 23.54 5.44
N GLU A 722 -54.53 23.86 6.41
CA GLU A 722 -55.11 25.21 6.56
C GLU A 722 -54.23 26.17 7.36
N GLU A 723 -52.92 25.88 7.53
CA GLU A 723 -52.02 26.70 8.31
C GLU A 723 -51.69 28.02 7.61
N VAL A 724 -51.76 29.11 8.35
CA VAL A 724 -51.51 30.48 7.87
C VAL A 724 -50.10 30.89 8.25
N PHE A 725 -49.30 31.28 7.26
CA PHE A 725 -47.96 31.84 7.49
C PHE A 725 -48.03 33.23 8.10
N ILE A 726 -47.31 33.44 9.20
CA ILE A 726 -47.07 34.76 9.77
C ILE A 726 -45.64 35.16 9.43
N VAL A 727 -45.47 36.29 8.74
CA VAL A 727 -44.18 36.77 8.29
C VAL A 727 -43.89 38.13 8.93
N ASN A 728 -42.73 38.22 9.62
CA ASN A 728 -42.25 39.49 10.18
C ASN A 728 -40.86 39.78 9.55
N GLU A 729 -40.72 40.94 8.93
CA GLU A 729 -39.49 41.36 8.25
C GLU A 729 -38.79 42.48 9.03
N SER A 730 -37.46 42.34 9.15
CA SER A 730 -36.56 43.41 9.58
C SER A 730 -35.50 43.69 8.50
N ALA A 731 -34.60 44.59 8.75
CA ALA A 731 -33.49 44.87 7.87
C ALA A 731 -32.50 43.68 7.78
N GLU A 732 -32.36 42.89 8.85
CA GLU A 732 -31.37 41.83 8.99
C GLU A 732 -32.00 40.43 8.82
N GLU A 733 -33.26 40.26 9.18
CA GLU A 733 -33.89 38.96 9.31
C GLU A 733 -35.32 38.90 8.74
N ILE A 734 -35.75 37.72 8.33
CA ILE A 734 -37.14 37.39 8.05
C ILE A 734 -37.52 36.27 9.03
N ASN A 735 -38.50 36.55 9.89
CA ASN A 735 -39.04 35.55 10.80
C ASN A 735 -40.36 35.04 10.22
N ILE A 736 -40.47 33.72 10.07
CA ILE A 736 -41.62 33.01 9.50
C ILE A 736 -42.14 32.02 10.54
N VAL A 737 -43.40 32.16 10.92
CA VAL A 737 -44.10 31.20 11.78
C VAL A 737 -45.10 30.42 10.94
N ASN A 738 -45.05 29.08 11.04
CA ASN A 738 -45.95 28.16 10.38
C ASN A 738 -46.41 27.09 11.36
N GLY A 739 -47.62 27.24 11.91
CA GLY A 739 -48.11 26.39 12.99
C GLY A 739 -47.22 26.46 14.22
N ASP A 740 -46.59 25.33 14.57
CA ASP A 740 -45.67 25.23 15.70
C ASP A 740 -44.21 25.57 15.31
N PHE A 741 -43.92 25.67 14.02
CA PHE A 741 -42.56 25.96 13.52
C PHE A 741 -42.27 27.46 13.47
N ASN A 742 -41.02 27.77 13.80
CA ASN A 742 -40.41 29.09 13.72
C ASN A 742 -39.11 29.02 12.90
N TYR A 743 -39.03 29.80 11.82
CA TYR A 743 -37.89 29.89 10.93
C TYR A 743 -37.31 31.30 10.96
N ILE A 744 -36.02 31.45 11.25
CA ILE A 744 -35.35 32.73 11.14
C ILE A 744 -34.32 32.67 10.00
N TYR A 745 -34.62 33.45 8.97
CA TYR A 745 -33.77 33.60 7.79
C TYR A 745 -32.89 34.85 7.92
N ASP A 746 -31.60 34.70 7.74
CA ASP A 746 -30.61 35.79 7.77
C ASP A 746 -30.45 36.39 6.38
N ARG A 747 -30.74 37.68 6.24
CA ARG A 747 -30.59 38.43 4.98
C ARG A 747 -29.14 38.68 4.60
N ASN A 748 -28.19 38.58 5.52
CA ASN A 748 -26.77 38.79 5.27
C ASN A 748 -26.09 37.55 4.69
N THR A 749 -26.56 36.38 5.03
CA THR A 749 -26.00 35.09 4.55
C THR A 749 -26.86 34.42 3.48
N ALA A 750 -28.16 34.80 3.36
CA ALA A 750 -29.16 34.16 2.53
C ALA A 750 -29.49 32.70 2.94
N LEU A 751 -29.30 32.38 4.22
CA LEU A 751 -29.51 31.06 4.79
C LEU A 751 -30.29 31.15 6.10
N PHE A 752 -30.80 30.00 6.61
CA PHE A 752 -31.47 29.97 7.91
C PHE A 752 -30.43 29.99 9.04
N LYS A 753 -30.70 30.76 10.10
CA LYS A 753 -29.92 30.77 11.33
C LYS A 753 -30.59 30.04 12.48
N LEU A 754 -31.91 29.83 12.39
CA LEU A 754 -32.67 29.09 13.35
C LEU A 754 -33.81 28.36 12.65
N ILE A 755 -34.06 27.11 13.01
CA ILE A 755 -35.26 26.35 12.72
C ILE A 755 -35.60 25.58 13.99
N GLU A 756 -36.80 25.84 14.52
CA GLU A 756 -37.27 25.24 15.75
C GLU A 756 -38.78 25.01 15.71
N ASN A 757 -39.30 24.16 16.59
CA ASN A 757 -40.71 24.11 16.95
C ASN A 757 -40.82 24.23 18.46
N LYS A 758 -42.08 24.12 19.01
CA LYS A 758 -42.32 24.28 20.46
C LYS A 758 -41.53 23.31 21.35
N LYS A 759 -41.06 22.19 20.82
CA LYS A 759 -40.40 21.13 21.60
C LYS A 759 -38.92 20.95 21.25
N CYS A 760 -38.55 21.18 19.98
CA CYS A 760 -37.23 20.87 19.47
C CYS A 760 -36.64 22.10 18.79
N ARG A 761 -35.35 22.33 19.04
CA ARG A 761 -34.52 23.26 18.28
C ARG A 761 -33.65 22.39 17.34
N PHE A 762 -33.90 22.47 16.04
CA PHE A 762 -33.24 21.62 15.04
C PHE A 762 -31.95 22.25 14.55
N ILE A 763 -31.92 23.57 14.33
CA ILE A 763 -30.76 24.34 13.92
C ILE A 763 -30.53 25.44 14.93
N GLU A 764 -29.33 25.47 15.49
CA GLU A 764 -28.99 26.41 16.57
C GLU A 764 -28.03 27.51 16.12
N ASP A 765 -27.32 27.31 15.01
CA ASP A 765 -26.37 28.27 14.45
C ASP A 765 -26.61 28.43 12.95
N SER A 766 -26.18 29.54 12.38
CA SER A 766 -26.40 29.86 10.97
C SER A 766 -25.83 28.80 10.05
N MET A 767 -26.65 28.35 9.10
CA MET A 767 -26.15 27.57 7.98
C MET A 767 -25.05 28.34 7.26
N LYS A 768 -24.13 27.61 6.58
CA LYS A 768 -23.02 28.21 5.82
C LYS A 768 -22.92 27.58 4.42
N PHE A 769 -22.60 28.40 3.42
CA PHE A 769 -22.09 27.85 2.17
C PHE A 769 -20.71 27.24 2.39
N LYS A 770 -20.48 26.06 1.83
CA LYS A 770 -19.22 25.31 2.00
C LYS A 770 -18.54 25.10 0.65
N VAL A 771 -17.33 25.65 0.53
CA VAL A 771 -16.44 25.42 -0.64
C VAL A 771 -15.15 24.75 -0.20
N TRP A 772 -14.69 25.02 1.01
CA TRP A 772 -13.47 24.44 1.59
C TRP A 772 -13.70 23.02 2.09
N ARG A 773 -12.74 22.12 1.79
CA ARG A 773 -12.59 20.82 2.49
C ARG A 773 -11.26 20.82 3.25
N ALA A 774 -11.14 20.00 4.30
CA ALA A 774 -9.86 19.75 4.93
C ALA A 774 -8.95 19.08 3.89
N PRO A 775 -7.87 19.75 3.44
CA PRO A 775 -7.08 19.24 2.32
C PRO A 775 -6.56 17.84 2.60
N THR A 776 -6.79 16.91 1.68
CA THR A 776 -6.21 15.59 1.74
C THR A 776 -4.71 15.64 1.43
N ASP A 777 -3.97 14.57 1.75
CA ASP A 777 -2.57 14.49 1.37
C ASP A 777 -2.37 14.59 -0.15
N ASN A 778 -3.35 14.14 -0.94
CA ASN A 778 -3.36 14.30 -2.40
C ASN A 778 -3.66 15.74 -2.86
N ASP A 779 -4.23 16.57 -2.00
CA ASP A 779 -4.43 18.00 -2.25
C ASP A 779 -3.17 18.84 -1.94
N ARG A 780 -2.06 18.23 -1.49
CA ARG A 780 -0.87 18.94 -0.98
C ARG A 780 -0.30 20.03 -1.90
N LYS A 781 -0.46 19.88 -3.21
CA LYS A 781 -0.02 20.85 -4.22
C LYS A 781 -1.10 21.89 -4.53
N ILE A 782 -2.32 21.43 -4.82
CA ILE A 782 -3.42 22.32 -5.24
C ILE A 782 -3.95 23.18 -4.11
N LYS A 783 -3.85 22.76 -2.84
CA LYS A 783 -4.32 23.54 -1.67
C LYS A 783 -3.74 24.94 -1.62
N PHE A 784 -2.50 25.15 -2.09
CA PHE A 784 -1.89 26.48 -2.12
C PHE A 784 -2.62 27.41 -3.09
N GLN A 785 -3.09 26.90 -4.23
CA GLN A 785 -3.91 27.68 -5.16
C GLN A 785 -5.29 27.97 -4.56
N TRP A 786 -5.89 27.03 -3.83
CA TRP A 786 -7.17 27.23 -3.13
C TRP A 786 -7.06 28.27 -2.01
N ILE A 787 -5.96 28.24 -1.24
CA ILE A 787 -5.69 29.23 -0.19
C ILE A 787 -5.44 30.60 -0.83
N GLU A 788 -4.65 30.67 -1.90
CA GLU A 788 -4.41 31.93 -2.63
C GLU A 788 -5.70 32.50 -3.23
N ALA A 789 -6.60 31.66 -3.69
CA ALA A 789 -7.94 32.02 -4.14
C ALA A 789 -8.89 32.36 -2.99
N GLY A 790 -8.50 32.17 -1.73
CA GLY A 790 -9.26 32.47 -0.52
C GLY A 790 -10.44 31.55 -0.23
N PHE A 791 -10.43 30.32 -0.76
CA PHE A 791 -11.56 29.37 -0.58
C PHE A 791 -11.80 28.98 0.88
N ASN A 792 -10.80 29.08 1.74
CA ASN A 792 -10.89 28.84 3.17
C ASN A 792 -11.50 30.01 3.97
N ASN A 793 -11.74 31.16 3.35
CA ASN A 793 -12.23 32.38 4.00
C ASN A 793 -13.22 33.13 3.09
N LEU A 794 -14.28 32.44 2.65
CA LEU A 794 -15.33 33.04 1.81
C LEU A 794 -16.41 33.67 2.67
N GLU A 795 -16.83 34.89 2.30
CA GLU A 795 -17.96 35.61 2.89
C GLU A 795 -19.09 35.73 1.90
N SER A 796 -20.34 35.65 2.41
CA SER A 796 -21.54 35.92 1.62
C SER A 796 -21.76 37.42 1.47
N ARG A 797 -21.94 37.90 0.22
CA ARG A 797 -22.41 39.21 -0.07
C ARG A 797 -23.76 39.14 -0.75
N VAL A 798 -24.83 39.38 0.01
CA VAL A 798 -26.20 39.42 -0.50
C VAL A 798 -26.50 40.79 -1.09
N TYR A 799 -26.97 40.78 -2.34
CA TYR A 799 -27.31 42.02 -3.10
C TYR A 799 -28.80 42.33 -3.01
N LYS A 800 -29.64 41.30 -3.01
CA LYS A 800 -31.08 41.44 -3.02
C LYS A 800 -31.73 40.21 -2.40
N THR A 801 -32.76 40.43 -1.54
CA THR A 801 -33.64 39.39 -1.07
C THR A 801 -35.08 39.82 -1.32
N THR A 802 -35.89 38.95 -1.89
CA THR A 802 -37.33 39.15 -2.09
C THR A 802 -38.10 38.02 -1.43
N ILE A 803 -39.27 38.33 -0.92
CA ILE A 803 -40.20 37.34 -0.35
C ILE A 803 -41.55 37.40 -1.11
N GLU A 804 -42.06 36.22 -1.44
CA GLU A 804 -43.41 36.06 -1.97
C GLU A 804 -44.18 35.21 -0.97
N ASN A 805 -45.27 35.76 -0.44
CA ASN A 805 -46.19 35.08 0.47
C ASN A 805 -47.44 34.68 -0.31
N LYS A 806 -47.62 33.38 -0.52
CA LYS A 806 -48.84 32.78 -1.13
C LYS A 806 -49.50 31.89 -0.11
N GLU A 807 -50.84 31.69 -0.23
CA GLU A 807 -51.59 30.79 0.65
C GLU A 807 -50.97 29.40 0.77
N SER A 808 -50.31 28.93 -0.31
CA SER A 808 -49.78 27.58 -0.39
C SER A 808 -48.25 27.50 -0.12
N SER A 809 -47.52 28.62 0.05
CA SER A 809 -46.06 28.62 0.28
C SER A 809 -45.48 30.01 0.53
N ILE A 810 -44.39 30.04 1.27
CA ILE A 810 -43.48 31.19 1.31
C ILE A 810 -42.27 30.92 0.43
N THR A 811 -41.96 31.85 -0.48
CA THR A 811 -40.76 31.76 -1.30
C THR A 811 -39.84 32.94 -1.00
N ILE A 812 -38.63 32.66 -0.53
CA ILE A 812 -37.55 33.64 -0.34
C ILE A 812 -36.55 33.46 -1.47
N THR A 813 -36.28 34.49 -2.23
CA THR A 813 -35.27 34.47 -3.31
C THR A 813 -34.17 35.48 -3.00
N SER A 814 -32.92 35.04 -2.92
CA SER A 814 -31.76 35.87 -2.71
C SER A 814 -30.76 35.76 -3.82
N HIS A 815 -30.17 36.89 -4.20
CA HIS A 815 -29.01 37.01 -5.08
C HIS A 815 -27.78 37.37 -4.25
N LEU A 816 -26.74 36.58 -4.32
CA LEU A 816 -25.51 36.78 -3.55
C LEU A 816 -24.27 36.35 -4.33
N SER A 817 -23.11 36.73 -3.81
CA SER A 817 -21.83 36.17 -4.23
C SER A 817 -21.07 35.66 -3.02
N LEU A 818 -20.25 34.62 -3.22
CA LEU A 818 -19.22 34.21 -2.27
C LEU A 818 -17.92 34.90 -2.68
N ILE A 819 -17.36 35.69 -1.75
CA ILE A 819 -16.24 36.60 -2.02
C ILE A 819 -15.16 36.40 -0.95
N PRO A 820 -13.91 36.10 -1.32
CA PRO A 820 -12.81 36.09 -0.38
C PRO A 820 -12.30 37.51 -0.10
N ILE A 821 -11.55 37.65 0.97
CA ILE A 821 -10.85 38.90 1.27
C ILE A 821 -9.82 39.18 0.16
N TYR A 822 -9.73 40.41 -0.35
CA TYR A 822 -8.79 40.98 -1.35
C TYR A 822 -8.77 40.29 -2.74
N ARG A 823 -9.64 39.33 -3.01
CA ARG A 823 -9.76 38.65 -4.31
C ARG A 823 -11.13 38.91 -4.94
N GLU A 824 -11.26 38.50 -6.19
CA GLU A 824 -12.52 38.52 -6.92
C GLU A 824 -13.47 37.47 -6.38
N LYS A 825 -14.77 37.67 -6.61
CA LYS A 825 -15.79 36.70 -6.26
C LYS A 825 -15.53 35.32 -6.90
N VAL A 826 -15.77 34.27 -6.14
CA VAL A 826 -15.59 32.88 -6.55
C VAL A 826 -16.88 32.34 -7.20
N LEU A 827 -18.03 32.61 -6.58
CA LEU A 827 -19.34 32.16 -7.02
C LEU A 827 -20.35 33.31 -7.01
N ASP A 828 -21.19 33.38 -8.04
CA ASP A 828 -22.46 34.10 -8.05
C ASP A 828 -23.57 33.10 -7.84
N ILE A 829 -24.48 33.34 -6.88
CA ILE A 829 -25.52 32.42 -6.48
C ILE A 829 -26.88 33.09 -6.51
N VAL A 830 -27.86 32.40 -7.06
CA VAL A 830 -29.27 32.66 -6.85
C VAL A 830 -29.85 31.52 -6.06
N ILE A 831 -30.31 31.75 -4.85
CA ILE A 831 -30.95 30.74 -4.02
C ILE A 831 -32.41 31.07 -3.78
N LYS A 832 -33.26 30.03 -3.91
CA LYS A 832 -34.65 30.08 -3.54
C LYS A 832 -34.94 29.08 -2.44
N TRP A 833 -35.54 29.56 -1.37
CA TRP A 833 -36.11 28.73 -0.31
C TRP A 833 -37.63 28.78 -0.38
N ILE A 834 -38.27 27.62 -0.52
CA ILE A 834 -39.69 27.47 -0.64
C ILE A 834 -40.17 26.67 0.57
N ILE A 835 -40.87 27.32 1.51
CA ILE A 835 -41.43 26.70 2.72
C ILE A 835 -42.88 26.35 2.42
N LEU A 836 -43.20 25.07 2.57
CA LEU A 836 -44.54 24.52 2.36
C LEU A 836 -45.33 24.44 3.69
N PRO A 837 -46.70 24.43 3.67
CA PRO A 837 -47.50 24.41 4.89
C PRO A 837 -47.23 23.20 5.80
N ASN A 838 -46.84 22.06 5.22
CA ASN A 838 -46.47 20.85 5.96
C ASN A 838 -45.08 20.88 6.58
N GLY A 839 -44.40 22.03 6.60
CA GLY A 839 -43.04 22.23 7.13
C GLY A 839 -41.91 21.77 6.21
N LEU A 840 -42.22 21.21 5.03
CA LEU A 840 -41.18 20.85 4.05
C LEU A 840 -40.56 22.11 3.44
N ILE A 841 -39.22 22.17 3.41
CA ILE A 841 -38.48 23.26 2.80
C ILE A 841 -37.82 22.74 1.53
N LYS A 842 -38.07 23.37 0.38
CA LYS A 842 -37.36 23.11 -0.87
C LYS A 842 -36.31 24.19 -1.07
N SER A 843 -35.05 23.76 -1.39
CA SER A 843 -33.98 24.63 -1.85
C SER A 843 -33.77 24.50 -3.34
N GLU A 844 -33.61 25.63 -4.05
CA GLU A 844 -33.15 25.69 -5.44
C GLU A 844 -31.96 26.63 -5.52
N ILE A 845 -30.79 26.13 -5.88
CA ILE A 845 -29.54 26.86 -5.95
C ILE A 845 -29.05 26.86 -7.41
N ASP A 846 -28.92 28.03 -8.02
CA ASP A 846 -28.23 28.25 -9.28
C ASP A 846 -26.92 29.01 -8.99
N ALA A 847 -25.79 28.36 -9.21
CA ALA A 847 -24.47 28.95 -8.95
C ALA A 847 -23.64 29.05 -10.25
N VAL A 848 -22.94 30.17 -10.40
CA VAL A 848 -22.03 30.41 -11.54
C VAL A 848 -20.64 30.67 -10.99
N LYS A 849 -19.70 29.81 -11.39
CA LYS A 849 -18.29 29.87 -10.98
C LYS A 849 -17.50 30.89 -11.80
N ASN A 850 -16.64 31.66 -11.16
CA ASN A 850 -15.64 32.48 -11.82
C ASN A 850 -14.66 31.59 -12.60
N VAL A 851 -14.55 31.80 -13.90
CA VAL A 851 -13.72 30.99 -14.79
C VAL A 851 -12.22 31.08 -14.51
N ASN A 852 -11.77 32.18 -13.87
CA ASN A 852 -10.37 32.42 -13.52
C ASN A 852 -9.96 31.81 -12.18
N SER A 853 -10.93 31.37 -11.35
CA SER A 853 -10.62 30.69 -10.09
C SER A 853 -10.27 29.22 -10.32
N PRO A 854 -9.43 28.60 -9.47
CA PRO A 854 -9.17 27.17 -9.51
C PRO A 854 -10.46 26.34 -9.46
N PHE A 855 -10.40 25.05 -9.78
CA PHE A 855 -11.52 24.15 -9.53
C PHE A 855 -11.85 24.09 -8.03
N LEU A 856 -13.11 23.86 -7.69
CA LEU A 856 -13.56 23.85 -6.31
C LEU A 856 -13.27 22.50 -5.64
N PRO A 857 -12.80 22.48 -4.38
CA PRO A 857 -12.72 21.23 -3.60
C PRO A 857 -14.09 20.60 -3.38
N ARG A 858 -15.11 21.42 -3.04
CA ARG A 858 -16.53 21.05 -2.89
C ARG A 858 -17.43 22.24 -3.12
N PHE A 859 -18.72 21.99 -3.27
CA PHE A 859 -19.74 23.05 -3.20
C PHE A 859 -21.01 22.50 -2.53
N GLY A 860 -21.38 23.10 -1.40
CA GLY A 860 -22.53 22.65 -0.62
C GLY A 860 -22.99 23.64 0.44
N VAL A 861 -23.86 23.15 1.34
CA VAL A 861 -24.37 23.86 2.51
C VAL A 861 -24.07 23.04 3.76
N GLU A 862 -23.45 23.67 4.75
CA GLU A 862 -23.16 23.12 6.07
C GLU A 862 -24.26 23.51 7.05
N ILE A 863 -24.73 22.54 7.82
CA ILE A 863 -25.71 22.70 8.91
C ILE A 863 -25.05 22.21 10.19
N LYS A 864 -24.98 23.08 11.19
CA LYS A 864 -24.49 22.73 12.53
C LYS A 864 -25.66 22.31 13.41
N LEU A 865 -25.60 21.11 13.96
CA LEU A 865 -26.60 20.44 14.77
C LEU A 865 -26.05 20.19 16.17
N ASP A 866 -26.96 19.94 17.13
CA ASP A 866 -26.57 19.43 18.45
C ASP A 866 -25.84 18.08 18.34
N LYS A 867 -24.84 17.84 19.19
CA LYS A 867 -24.03 16.63 19.19
C LYS A 867 -24.84 15.33 19.32
N SER A 868 -26.03 15.40 19.94
CA SER A 868 -26.91 14.23 20.11
C SER A 868 -27.41 13.62 18.79
N TYR A 869 -27.32 14.35 17.67
CA TYR A 869 -27.63 13.82 16.35
C TYR A 869 -26.52 12.86 15.91
N GLU A 870 -26.52 11.65 16.46
CA GLU A 870 -25.50 10.62 16.26
C GLU A 870 -25.89 9.56 15.23
N ASN A 871 -27.19 9.29 15.03
CA ASN A 871 -27.64 8.20 14.18
C ASN A 871 -27.99 8.70 12.78
N LEU A 872 -27.73 7.86 11.78
CA LEU A 872 -28.09 8.17 10.40
C LEU A 872 -28.56 6.94 9.62
N SER A 873 -29.47 7.19 8.68
CA SER A 873 -29.91 6.27 7.63
C SER A 873 -29.86 6.98 6.30
N TYR A 874 -29.30 6.36 5.26
CA TYR A 874 -29.22 6.97 3.93
C TYR A 874 -29.42 5.97 2.82
N PHE A 875 -29.86 6.44 1.65
CA PHE A 875 -29.84 5.72 0.39
C PHE A 875 -28.83 6.40 -0.53
N GLY A 876 -27.76 5.70 -0.87
CA GLY A 876 -26.64 6.19 -1.68
C GLY A 876 -25.57 5.13 -1.83
N LEU A 877 -24.38 5.53 -2.26
CA LEU A 877 -23.21 4.66 -2.25
C LEU A 877 -22.68 4.47 -0.83
N GLY A 878 -22.47 3.21 -0.47
CA GLY A 878 -21.97 2.78 0.84
C GLY A 878 -21.55 1.31 0.85
N PRO A 879 -21.13 0.77 2.01
CA PRO A 879 -21.06 1.40 3.32
C PRO A 879 -19.86 2.33 3.57
N TYR A 880 -18.83 2.24 2.72
CA TYR A 880 -17.55 2.95 2.89
C TYR A 880 -17.61 4.39 2.36
N GLU A 881 -16.65 5.23 2.78
CA GLU A 881 -16.51 6.56 2.18
C GLU A 881 -16.23 6.45 0.68
N ASN A 882 -16.72 7.41 -0.07
CA ASN A 882 -16.56 7.40 -1.52
C ASN A 882 -16.57 8.81 -2.11
N TYR A 883 -15.85 8.93 -3.23
CA TYR A 883 -15.65 10.15 -3.99
C TYR A 883 -15.78 9.84 -5.48
N GLN A 884 -15.76 10.84 -6.35
CA GLN A 884 -16.02 10.62 -7.79
C GLN A 884 -15.07 9.60 -8.44
N ASP A 885 -13.83 9.53 -8.00
CA ASP A 885 -12.76 8.68 -8.53
C ASP A 885 -12.35 7.54 -7.58
N LYS A 886 -13.06 7.39 -6.43
CA LYS A 886 -12.81 6.37 -5.41
C LYS A 886 -14.16 5.90 -4.86
N HIS A 887 -14.78 4.91 -5.50
CA HIS A 887 -16.14 4.47 -5.10
C HIS A 887 -16.45 3.00 -5.38
N TYR A 888 -15.53 2.24 -5.97
CA TYR A 888 -15.77 0.83 -6.32
C TYR A 888 -15.82 -0.10 -5.10
N ALA A 889 -15.30 0.31 -3.94
CA ALA A 889 -15.50 -0.41 -2.68
C ALA A 889 -16.97 -0.41 -2.22
N SER A 890 -17.76 0.54 -2.69
CA SER A 890 -19.14 0.79 -2.30
C SER A 890 -20.13 0.32 -3.36
N TYR A 891 -21.40 0.19 -2.97
CA TYR A 891 -22.52 -0.11 -3.87
C TYR A 891 -23.76 0.71 -3.47
N LEU A 892 -24.67 0.92 -4.42
CA LEU A 892 -25.90 1.68 -4.17
C LEU A 892 -26.87 0.87 -3.31
N GLY A 893 -27.26 1.41 -2.17
CA GLY A 893 -28.14 0.72 -1.23
C GLY A 893 -28.65 1.61 -0.11
N ARG A 894 -29.39 1.03 0.83
CA ARG A 894 -29.79 1.67 2.08
C ARG A 894 -28.89 1.21 3.21
N PHE A 895 -28.33 2.16 3.93
CA PHE A 895 -27.39 1.92 5.02
C PHE A 895 -27.80 2.66 6.28
N ASN A 896 -27.58 2.02 7.44
CA ASN A 896 -27.71 2.61 8.75
C ASN A 896 -26.31 2.67 9.39
N SER A 897 -25.96 3.78 10.00
CA SER A 897 -24.68 4.00 10.65
C SER A 897 -24.81 5.00 11.79
N SER A 898 -23.66 5.46 12.30
CA SER A 898 -23.59 6.60 13.21
C SER A 898 -22.52 7.58 12.73
N VAL A 899 -22.60 8.83 13.18
CA VAL A 899 -21.66 9.90 12.88
C VAL A 899 -20.24 9.49 13.24
N SER A 900 -20.07 8.92 14.44
CA SER A 900 -18.76 8.43 14.89
C SER A 900 -18.20 7.28 14.03
N LYS A 901 -19.08 6.39 13.49
CA LYS A 901 -18.65 5.21 12.71
C LYS A 901 -18.30 5.50 11.25
N ILE A 902 -18.81 6.60 10.70
CA ILE A 902 -18.47 6.95 9.31
C ILE A 902 -17.21 7.80 9.20
N HIS A 903 -16.65 8.22 10.33
CA HIS A 903 -15.35 8.88 10.42
C HIS A 903 -14.23 7.88 10.09
N GLU A 904 -13.33 8.23 9.17
CA GLU A 904 -12.11 7.49 8.88
C GLU A 904 -10.95 8.18 9.60
N ASP A 905 -10.31 7.45 10.52
CA ASP A 905 -9.33 8.01 11.47
C ASP A 905 -7.91 8.02 10.88
N TYR A 906 -7.73 8.68 9.72
CA TYR A 906 -6.42 8.85 9.09
C TYR A 906 -5.39 9.42 10.06
N ILE A 907 -4.18 8.87 10.10
CA ILE A 907 -3.11 9.30 11.04
C ILE A 907 -2.91 10.82 10.98
N ARG A 908 -2.88 11.38 9.77
CA ARG A 908 -2.98 12.82 9.57
C ARG A 908 -4.42 13.20 9.24
N PRO A 909 -5.11 14.01 10.08
CA PRO A 909 -6.47 14.45 9.84
C PRO A 909 -6.64 15.16 8.50
N GLN A 910 -7.70 14.81 7.80
CA GLN A 910 -8.04 15.34 6.48
C GLN A 910 -9.51 15.06 6.16
N GLU A 911 -10.01 15.54 5.01
CA GLU A 911 -11.36 15.21 4.52
C GLU A 911 -11.56 13.70 4.50
N ASN A 912 -12.66 13.22 5.08
CA ASN A 912 -13.03 11.83 5.15
C ASN A 912 -14.54 11.65 5.28
N GLY A 913 -15.02 10.42 5.14
CA GLY A 913 -16.40 10.05 5.48
C GLY A 913 -17.46 10.46 4.47
N SER A 914 -17.14 11.03 3.31
CA SER A 914 -18.12 11.41 2.28
C SER A 914 -18.94 10.22 1.75
N ARG A 915 -20.20 10.45 1.42
CA ARG A 915 -21.09 9.51 0.72
C ARG A 915 -21.68 10.21 -0.50
N SER A 916 -21.63 9.56 -1.66
CA SER A 916 -22.08 10.12 -2.94
C SER A 916 -23.24 9.34 -3.56
N LEU A 917 -23.79 9.83 -4.67
CA LEU A 917 -24.97 9.31 -5.35
C LEU A 917 -26.15 9.09 -4.37
N CYS A 918 -26.24 9.98 -3.38
CA CYS A 918 -27.30 9.91 -2.39
C CYS A 918 -28.61 10.49 -2.94
N LYS A 919 -29.70 9.85 -2.59
CA LYS A 919 -31.08 10.34 -2.86
C LYS A 919 -31.74 10.88 -1.60
N GLU A 920 -31.37 10.31 -0.46
CA GLU A 920 -31.88 10.73 0.84
C GLU A 920 -30.87 10.40 1.96
N VAL A 921 -30.90 11.21 3.00
CA VAL A 921 -30.27 10.95 4.30
C VAL A 921 -31.17 11.46 5.43
N GLU A 922 -31.36 10.66 6.45
CA GLU A 922 -31.97 11.03 7.71
C GLU A 922 -30.92 11.00 8.81
N ILE A 923 -30.80 12.11 9.55
CA ILE A 923 -29.91 12.18 10.73
C ILE A 923 -30.83 12.44 11.93
N TYR A 924 -30.65 11.68 13.02
CA TYR A 924 -31.60 11.69 14.10
C TYR A 924 -30.97 11.41 15.47
N ASN A 925 -31.71 11.88 16.51
CA ASN A 925 -31.48 11.53 17.90
C ASN A 925 -32.78 10.90 18.48
N GLU A 926 -32.90 10.80 19.80
CA GLU A 926 -34.08 10.20 20.47
C GLU A 926 -35.35 11.02 20.27
N ASN A 927 -35.23 12.33 20.06
CA ASN A 927 -36.36 13.26 20.10
C ASN A 927 -36.74 13.84 18.73
N SER A 928 -35.81 13.83 17.77
CA SER A 928 -36.01 14.54 16.51
C SER A 928 -35.18 13.96 15.37
N SER A 929 -35.60 14.24 14.14
CA SER A 929 -34.86 13.90 12.93
C SER A 929 -34.83 15.06 11.94
N ILE A 930 -33.77 15.04 11.13
CA ILE A 930 -33.57 15.92 9.97
C ILE A 930 -33.47 15.04 8.77
N TYR A 931 -34.35 15.22 7.84
CA TYR A 931 -34.40 14.47 6.60
C TYR A 931 -34.01 15.36 5.43
N VAL A 932 -33.05 14.91 4.63
CA VAL A 932 -32.58 15.55 3.40
C VAL A 932 -32.89 14.62 2.24
N ALA A 933 -33.45 15.13 1.17
CA ALA A 933 -33.76 14.35 -0.03
C ALA A 933 -33.57 15.17 -1.30
N SER A 934 -33.30 14.52 -2.42
CA SER A 934 -33.24 15.14 -3.73
C SER A 934 -33.69 14.18 -4.83
N GLN A 935 -34.26 14.73 -5.92
CA GLN A 935 -34.46 13.94 -7.15
C GLN A 935 -33.13 13.69 -7.89
N ASP A 936 -32.26 14.67 -7.84
CA ASP A 936 -30.91 14.54 -8.37
C ASP A 936 -30.00 13.87 -7.34
N ASP A 937 -28.85 13.36 -7.78
CA ASP A 937 -27.86 12.81 -6.87
C ASP A 937 -27.14 13.95 -6.13
N PHE A 938 -26.87 13.74 -4.86
CA PHE A 938 -26.07 14.64 -4.05
C PHE A 938 -25.02 13.85 -3.26
N SER A 939 -24.06 14.56 -2.66
CA SER A 939 -23.14 13.97 -1.69
C SER A 939 -23.41 14.56 -0.31
N PHE A 940 -23.13 13.80 0.75
CA PHE A 940 -23.14 14.35 2.09
C PHE A 940 -21.91 13.91 2.88
N ASN A 941 -21.59 14.70 3.87
CA ASN A 941 -20.61 14.40 4.91
C ASN A 941 -21.22 14.75 6.26
N VAL A 942 -20.95 13.95 7.28
CA VAL A 942 -21.36 14.25 8.65
C VAL A 942 -20.25 13.89 9.62
N SER A 943 -19.98 14.78 10.59
CA SER A 943 -18.84 14.63 11.50
C SER A 943 -19.07 15.38 12.81
N HIS A 944 -18.44 14.91 13.91
CA HIS A 944 -18.29 15.68 15.16
C HIS A 944 -17.09 16.62 15.15
N PHE A 945 -16.27 16.56 14.10
CA PHE A 945 -15.13 17.46 13.91
C PHE A 945 -15.47 18.54 12.88
N SER A 946 -15.14 19.79 13.19
CA SER A 946 -15.24 20.85 12.19
C SER A 946 -14.18 20.65 11.09
N THR A 947 -14.41 21.23 9.91
CA THR A 947 -13.42 21.18 8.81
C THR A 947 -12.11 21.88 9.22
N GLU A 948 -12.21 22.90 10.07
CA GLU A 948 -11.08 23.65 10.60
C GLU A 948 -10.23 22.78 11.57
N GLU A 949 -10.88 21.97 12.41
CA GLU A 949 -10.20 21.02 13.30
C GLU A 949 -9.41 20.01 12.49
N LEU A 950 -10.04 19.37 11.48
CA LEU A 950 -9.38 18.43 10.58
C LEU A 950 -8.24 19.07 9.77
N THR A 951 -8.37 20.36 9.40
CA THR A 951 -7.35 21.08 8.61
C THR A 951 -6.10 21.38 9.43
N ASN A 952 -6.25 21.70 10.71
CA ASN A 952 -5.19 22.30 11.53
C ASN A 952 -4.39 21.28 12.34
N LYS A 953 -4.93 20.10 12.59
CA LYS A 953 -4.25 19.06 13.38
C LYS A 953 -3.25 18.27 12.52
N LYS A 954 -2.17 17.88 13.16
CA LYS A 954 -1.13 17.06 12.52
C LYS A 954 -1.37 15.57 12.72
N HIS A 955 -1.98 15.19 13.84
CA HIS A 955 -2.22 13.80 14.21
C HIS A 955 -3.67 13.58 14.64
N ASN A 956 -4.21 12.39 14.37
CA ASN A 956 -5.56 12.01 14.73
C ASN A 956 -5.80 11.98 16.25
N PHE A 957 -4.78 11.69 17.04
CA PHE A 957 -4.88 11.71 18.51
C PHE A 957 -4.92 13.13 19.11
N GLU A 958 -4.70 14.16 18.31
CA GLU A 958 -4.85 15.57 18.69
C GLU A 958 -6.27 16.10 18.45
N LEU A 959 -7.11 15.34 17.73
CA LEU A 959 -8.46 15.76 17.39
C LEU A 959 -9.35 15.82 18.64
N VAL A 960 -10.10 16.91 18.73
CA VAL A 960 -11.09 17.12 19.78
C VAL A 960 -12.46 17.25 19.12
N GLU A 961 -13.38 16.39 19.52
CA GLU A 961 -14.79 16.49 19.06
C GLU A 961 -15.41 17.80 19.59
N ASP A 962 -16.16 18.45 18.72
CA ASP A 962 -16.99 19.59 19.11
C ASP A 962 -18.26 19.14 19.87
N ASP A 963 -18.91 20.09 20.58
CA ASP A 963 -20.26 19.86 21.12
C ASP A 963 -21.32 20.04 20.01
N ALA A 964 -21.03 19.50 18.82
CA ALA A 964 -21.84 19.66 17.63
C ALA A 964 -21.69 18.48 16.66
N THR A 965 -22.68 18.34 15.79
CA THR A 965 -22.64 17.51 14.59
C THR A 965 -22.72 18.41 13.36
N TYR A 966 -21.74 18.33 12.48
CA TYR A 966 -21.69 19.07 11.21
C TYR A 966 -22.22 18.21 10.08
N LEU A 967 -23.39 18.58 9.53
CA LEU A 967 -23.94 17.99 8.31
C LEU A 967 -23.62 18.89 7.12
N ILE A 968 -22.90 18.37 6.14
CA ILE A 968 -22.62 19.07 4.89
C ILE A 968 -23.38 18.36 3.77
N ILE A 969 -24.21 19.11 3.04
CA ILE A 969 -24.99 18.64 1.90
C ILE A 969 -24.34 19.26 0.66
N ASP A 970 -23.71 18.45 -0.17
CA ASP A 970 -22.95 18.89 -1.34
C ASP A 970 -23.67 18.65 -2.65
N TYR A 971 -23.57 19.61 -3.55
CA TYR A 971 -23.80 19.37 -4.97
C TYR A 971 -22.85 18.29 -5.47
N LYS A 972 -21.56 18.50 -5.27
CA LYS A 972 -20.46 17.56 -5.56
C LYS A 972 -19.19 17.93 -4.80
N GLN A 973 -18.27 16.98 -4.70
CA GLN A 973 -16.88 17.19 -4.33
C GLN A 973 -15.97 16.81 -5.52
N SER A 974 -14.81 17.44 -5.63
CA SER A 974 -13.73 16.98 -6.50
C SER A 974 -13.21 15.62 -6.01
N GLY A 975 -12.69 14.83 -6.93
CA GLY A 975 -12.06 13.56 -6.61
C GLY A 975 -10.87 13.68 -5.66
N ILE A 976 -10.30 12.56 -5.30
CA ILE A 976 -9.15 12.45 -4.39
C ILE A 976 -7.82 12.42 -5.16
N GLY A 977 -7.73 11.58 -6.22
CA GLY A 977 -6.50 11.38 -6.99
C GLY A 977 -5.40 10.67 -6.23
N SER A 978 -4.17 10.85 -6.69
CA SER A 978 -2.95 10.33 -6.10
C SER A 978 -1.79 11.35 -6.17
N ASN A 979 -2.10 12.66 -6.14
CA ASN A 979 -1.13 13.73 -6.37
C ASN A 979 -0.27 14.07 -5.14
N SER A 980 -0.27 13.24 -4.13
CA SER A 980 0.76 13.28 -3.08
C SER A 980 2.16 13.05 -3.68
N CYS A 981 2.30 12.10 -4.59
CA CYS A 981 3.46 11.88 -5.43
C CYS A 981 3.12 11.76 -6.93
N GLY A 982 1.96 11.23 -7.27
CA GLY A 982 1.51 10.95 -8.63
C GLY A 982 1.04 12.15 -9.45
N PRO A 983 0.33 11.91 -10.57
CA PRO A 983 -0.18 12.94 -11.47
C PRO A 983 -1.25 13.80 -10.81
N GLU A 984 -1.51 14.96 -11.38
CA GLU A 984 -2.64 15.80 -11.00
C GLU A 984 -3.97 15.06 -11.19
N LEU A 985 -4.97 15.41 -10.36
CA LEU A 985 -6.33 14.89 -10.48
C LEU A 985 -6.84 15.06 -11.93
N ASP A 986 -7.38 14.00 -12.51
CA ASP A 986 -7.95 14.04 -13.88
C ASP A 986 -9.03 15.13 -13.97
N HIS A 987 -9.04 15.85 -15.08
CA HIS A 987 -9.97 16.96 -15.34
C HIS A 987 -11.44 16.57 -15.16
N LYS A 988 -11.83 15.34 -15.49
CA LYS A 988 -13.20 14.83 -15.36
C LYS A 988 -13.68 14.71 -13.91
N TYR A 989 -12.75 14.63 -12.95
CA TYR A 989 -13.03 14.53 -11.53
C TYR A 989 -12.88 15.86 -10.77
N ARG A 990 -12.52 16.94 -11.48
CA ARG A 990 -12.42 18.28 -10.91
C ARG A 990 -13.80 18.95 -10.94
N LEU A 991 -14.27 19.48 -9.81
CA LEU A 991 -15.47 20.33 -9.77
C LEU A 991 -15.15 21.69 -10.39
N ASN A 992 -15.21 21.76 -11.72
CA ASN A 992 -14.84 22.93 -12.51
C ASN A 992 -15.94 23.38 -13.48
N GLU A 993 -17.18 22.95 -13.22
CA GLU A 993 -18.35 23.33 -14.00
C GLU A 993 -18.59 24.84 -13.88
N LYS A 994 -18.83 25.50 -15.01
CA LYS A 994 -19.13 26.95 -15.05
C LYS A 994 -20.44 27.29 -14.37
N SER A 995 -21.44 26.41 -14.48
CA SER A 995 -22.78 26.59 -13.94
C SER A 995 -23.21 25.31 -13.22
N MET A 996 -23.70 25.44 -11.99
CA MET A 996 -24.13 24.36 -11.12
C MET A 996 -25.57 24.62 -10.70
N LYS A 997 -26.42 23.58 -10.82
CA LYS A 997 -27.80 23.59 -10.32
C LYS A 997 -27.95 22.55 -9.24
N PHE A 998 -28.35 22.98 -8.07
CA PHE A 998 -28.46 22.10 -6.91
C PHE A 998 -29.79 22.28 -6.21
N ASN A 999 -30.61 21.23 -6.18
CA ASN A 999 -31.92 21.22 -5.57
C ASN A 999 -32.00 20.13 -4.50
N PHE A 1000 -32.49 20.48 -3.32
CA PHE A 1000 -32.72 19.51 -2.26
C PHE A 1000 -33.92 19.94 -1.39
N TYR A 1001 -34.43 19.00 -0.59
CA TYR A 1001 -35.52 19.17 0.32
C TYR A 1001 -35.04 18.92 1.75
N LEU A 1002 -35.51 19.73 2.69
CA LEU A 1002 -35.28 19.54 4.12
C LEU A 1002 -36.61 19.34 4.82
N LYS A 1003 -36.68 18.36 5.72
CA LYS A 1003 -37.82 18.15 6.60
C LYS A 1003 -37.34 17.92 8.03
N PHE A 1004 -37.98 18.57 8.97
CA PHE A 1004 -37.67 18.51 10.39
C PHE A 1004 -38.84 17.86 11.10
N GLU A 1005 -38.61 16.78 11.84
CA GLU A 1005 -39.66 15.99 12.48
C GLU A 1005 -39.33 15.69 13.94
N GLU A 1006 -40.35 15.63 14.79
CA GLU A 1006 -40.28 15.02 16.12
C GLU A 1006 -40.35 13.49 15.97
N ARG A 1007 -39.58 12.77 16.77
CA ARG A 1007 -39.61 11.31 16.84
C ARG A 1007 -40.42 10.79 18.02
#